data_5e369b14da2d73c1dd0cb880741a2493
#
_entry.id   5e369b14da2d73c1dd0cb880741a2493
#
_cell.length_a   1.000
_cell.length_b   1.000
_cell.length_c   1.000
_cell.angle_alpha   90.00
_cell.angle_beta   90.00
_cell.angle_gamma   90.00
#
_symmetry.space_group_name_H-M   'P 1'
#
loop_
_entity.id
_entity.type
_entity.pdbx_description
1 polymer ?
#
loop_
_entity_poly.entity_id
_entity_poly.type
_entity_poly.pdbx_seq_one_letter_code
_entity_poly.pdbx_strand_id
1 'polypeptide(L)'
;MRLDGIDKWFPGVRALAEVTLDVRAGEVHALVGENGAGKSTLMAVASGALAADAGTVSIDGHVLSGADPDEAREHGLGIVRQDPALLPDLTVAENMAVGVGYRRVGGLGRAVAWAQARLDPWEMGIDARTRVSELSVEQRFIVEIAKALALEPTVLILDEPTEHLSLEEVQRLFRTVRALAAAGTAIVYISHRIPEVKQIADRITVLRDGRVRGTFAADDVDEAQIIERVIGRTLDAVFPDKPGTATGDDRLVVRGLDGDAFHDIDLTVRAGEIVGLAGVQGNGQAALIRALAGLESVSGDITVAGRRVRSGSAAAAAAGIVYVPADRHGEGIFPPLSVAENISSATLPAVSTAGLVSERRVLARAAEQIRALRIKTPSAHTPIASLSGGNQQKAVLARTLLAEPRVLLAEEPTQGVDAGARVDIYRILRDAADAGAAVVILSSDGVELEGLCDRVLIMSRGEVVQELEGDEISEAAITRAALTATTVRARESEHSERGLRFRRWLRGDQSPAVVLGAVFLALGMLVSVANPAYLSAFNINNLLFMVAPLLFVGAAQQVVVMGSGFDLSVGPLMGLLVVLASYWIVDGGNLYVGLGLMLAGAVGVGVVNGFLVTRFAINPVVVTLAMYMALQGIYLSLRSTPGGVIFGGVADLVQARVGIVPVATIAALVVVIGLEVALRRTRWGIELRGVGSRADAAARLGIRVGRVRFFSYVSCSLLVLPAGVIMMAQIGIGDGRPSLSYTLASVTVVVLAGASIFGGRGSFIGVLAAAFLVQQVLNVSPFLGLSQAWSYWLPGLITLAAAVLYALLRSTGRRRRAASRPAAIAGSPA
;
A
#
# COMPACT_ATOMS: atom_id res chain seq x y z
N MET A 1 7.41 17.15 -27.35
CA MET A 1 8.32 17.06 -26.18
C MET A 1 9.73 16.79 -26.69
N ARG A 2 10.73 17.45 -26.09
CA ARG A 2 12.15 17.19 -26.43
C ARG A 2 12.98 17.11 -25.15
N LEU A 3 13.75 16.04 -25.02
CA LEU A 3 14.82 15.87 -24.04
C LEU A 3 16.13 15.98 -24.81
N ASP A 4 17.05 16.86 -24.40
CA ASP A 4 18.26 17.15 -25.12
C ASP A 4 19.50 16.98 -24.23
N GLY A 5 20.35 15.98 -24.55
CA GLY A 5 21.60 15.71 -23.85
C GLY A 5 21.45 15.38 -22.37
N ILE A 6 20.44 14.60 -22.00
CA ILE A 6 20.15 14.31 -20.58
C ILE A 6 21.21 13.42 -19.98
N ASP A 7 21.82 13.89 -18.90
CA ASP A 7 22.69 13.15 -18.00
C ASP A 7 22.07 12.96 -16.63
N LYS A 8 22.24 11.76 -16.06
CA LYS A 8 21.83 11.47 -14.67
C LYS A 8 22.76 10.50 -13.98
N TRP A 9 23.24 10.92 -12.81
CA TRP A 9 24.10 10.12 -11.95
C TRP A 9 23.40 9.74 -10.65
N PHE A 10 23.60 8.51 -10.21
CA PHE A 10 23.31 8.05 -8.86
C PHE A 10 24.63 7.59 -8.23
N PRO A 11 24.73 7.45 -6.91
CA PRO A 11 25.96 6.99 -6.26
C PRO A 11 26.51 5.71 -6.90
N GLY A 12 27.62 5.81 -7.61
CA GLY A 12 28.31 4.70 -8.27
C GLY A 12 27.80 4.30 -9.67
N VAL A 13 26.72 4.95 -10.20
CA VAL A 13 26.13 4.57 -11.51
C VAL A 13 25.73 5.80 -12.32
N ARG A 14 26.15 5.87 -13.59
CA ARG A 14 25.61 6.81 -14.57
C ARG A 14 24.38 6.18 -15.21
N ALA A 15 23.19 6.59 -14.77
CA ALA A 15 21.93 6.00 -15.22
C ALA A 15 21.50 6.49 -16.60
N LEU A 16 21.86 7.74 -16.98
CA LEU A 16 21.62 8.32 -18.30
C LEU A 16 22.90 9.03 -18.76
N ALA A 17 23.24 8.89 -20.03
CA ALA A 17 24.44 9.42 -20.62
C ALA A 17 24.12 10.07 -21.97
N GLU A 18 24.02 11.41 -21.99
CA GLU A 18 23.77 12.24 -23.18
C GLU A 18 22.52 11.78 -23.96
N VAL A 19 21.43 11.46 -23.26
CA VAL A 19 20.22 10.93 -23.87
C VAL A 19 19.44 12.07 -24.53
N THR A 20 19.21 11.95 -25.85
CA THR A 20 18.34 12.85 -26.61
C THR A 20 17.15 12.07 -27.15
N LEU A 21 15.94 12.56 -26.87
CA LEU A 21 14.67 12.01 -27.33
C LEU A 21 13.75 13.14 -27.81
N ASP A 22 13.25 13.00 -29.04
CA ASP A 22 12.32 13.92 -29.66
C ASP A 22 10.99 13.20 -29.94
N VAL A 23 9.89 13.71 -29.36
CA VAL A 23 8.54 13.17 -29.56
C VAL A 23 7.66 14.24 -30.16
N ARG A 24 7.09 13.96 -31.33
CA ARG A 24 6.32 14.91 -32.15
C ARG A 24 4.85 14.92 -31.78
N ALA A 25 4.17 16.01 -32.04
CA ALA A 25 2.72 16.07 -31.90
C ALA A 25 2.05 15.08 -32.85
N GLY A 26 1.05 14.36 -32.35
CA GLY A 26 0.34 13.35 -33.15
C GLY A 26 1.08 12.04 -33.39
N GLU A 27 2.21 11.82 -32.72
CA GLU A 27 3.06 10.63 -32.84
C GLU A 27 2.92 9.73 -31.63
N VAL A 28 2.87 8.43 -31.85
CA VAL A 28 3.11 7.41 -30.83
C VAL A 28 4.57 6.96 -30.92
N HIS A 29 5.39 7.46 -30.00
CA HIS A 29 6.80 7.16 -29.93
C HIS A 29 7.09 6.10 -28.88
N ALA A 30 7.46 4.89 -29.30
CA ALA A 30 7.82 3.84 -28.36
C ALA A 30 9.24 4.00 -27.84
N LEU A 31 9.41 3.86 -26.53
CA LEU A 31 10.71 3.77 -25.86
C LEU A 31 10.91 2.35 -25.35
N VAL A 32 11.77 1.59 -25.98
CA VAL A 32 12.09 0.20 -25.65
C VAL A 32 13.49 0.06 -25.09
N GLY A 33 13.72 -0.96 -24.28
CA GLY A 33 15.02 -1.25 -23.68
C GLY A 33 14.88 -2.21 -22.51
N GLU A 34 15.99 -2.81 -22.08
CA GLU A 34 16.01 -3.70 -20.93
C GLU A 34 15.62 -2.99 -19.62
N ASN A 35 15.24 -3.78 -18.60
CA ASN A 35 15.08 -3.27 -17.25
C ASN A 35 16.44 -2.77 -16.72
N GLY A 36 16.47 -1.55 -16.21
CA GLY A 36 17.74 -0.88 -15.85
C GLY A 36 18.40 -0.10 -16.98
N ALA A 37 17.87 -0.11 -18.21
CA ALA A 37 18.39 0.69 -19.32
C ALA A 37 18.28 2.21 -19.12
N GLY A 38 17.54 2.67 -18.09
CA GLY A 38 17.35 4.08 -17.78
C GLY A 38 15.97 4.64 -18.18
N LYS A 39 15.04 3.84 -18.72
CA LYS A 39 13.72 4.30 -19.20
C LYS A 39 12.94 5.06 -18.11
N SER A 40 12.74 4.44 -16.94
CA SER A 40 12.00 5.06 -15.83
C SER A 40 12.72 6.29 -15.26
N THR A 41 14.07 6.30 -15.29
CA THR A 41 14.88 7.47 -14.92
C THR A 41 14.68 8.61 -15.92
N LEU A 42 14.68 8.31 -17.22
CA LEU A 42 14.44 9.29 -18.28
C LEU A 42 13.03 9.90 -18.15
N MET A 43 12.02 9.07 -17.84
CA MET A 43 10.64 9.54 -17.64
C MET A 43 10.47 10.31 -16.31
N ALA A 44 11.22 9.96 -15.28
CA ALA A 44 11.24 10.75 -14.05
C ALA A 44 11.85 12.15 -14.30
N VAL A 45 12.87 12.25 -15.14
CA VAL A 45 13.44 13.54 -15.58
C VAL A 45 12.43 14.28 -16.47
N ALA A 46 11.84 13.62 -17.47
CA ALA A 46 10.84 14.21 -18.36
C ALA A 46 9.64 14.78 -17.63
N SER A 47 9.22 14.14 -16.53
CA SER A 47 8.07 14.55 -15.71
C SER A 47 8.39 15.55 -14.59
N GLY A 48 9.64 16.02 -14.49
CA GLY A 48 10.07 16.89 -13.40
C GLY A 48 10.09 16.21 -12.02
N ALA A 49 9.93 14.89 -11.94
CA ALA A 49 10.02 14.16 -10.68
C ALA A 49 11.48 14.00 -10.20
N LEU A 50 12.44 14.14 -11.11
CA LEU A 50 13.87 14.05 -10.87
C LEU A 50 14.59 15.12 -11.67
N ALA A 51 15.52 15.85 -11.05
CA ALA A 51 16.38 16.80 -11.75
C ALA A 51 17.41 16.05 -12.60
N ALA A 52 17.61 16.44 -13.85
CA ALA A 52 18.78 16.06 -14.63
C ALA A 52 20.04 16.70 -14.03
N ASP A 53 21.19 16.03 -14.18
CA ASP A 53 22.47 16.60 -13.78
C ASP A 53 23.07 17.44 -14.92
N ALA A 54 22.68 17.14 -16.19
CA ALA A 54 22.93 17.97 -17.36
C ALA A 54 21.84 17.74 -18.41
N GLY A 55 21.74 18.66 -19.37
CA GLY A 55 20.74 18.64 -20.44
C GLY A 55 19.47 19.41 -20.07
N THR A 56 18.51 19.43 -21.01
CA THR A 56 17.26 20.20 -20.87
C THR A 56 16.05 19.37 -21.28
N VAL A 57 14.92 19.63 -20.62
CA VAL A 57 13.60 19.08 -20.98
C VAL A 57 12.72 20.22 -21.45
N SER A 58 12.08 20.09 -22.60
CA SER A 58 11.13 21.06 -23.09
C SER A 58 9.81 20.41 -23.52
N ILE A 59 8.70 21.07 -23.18
CA ILE A 59 7.35 20.69 -23.55
C ILE A 59 6.73 21.86 -24.29
N ASP A 60 6.30 21.64 -25.52
CA ASP A 60 5.72 22.67 -26.40
C ASP A 60 6.57 23.95 -26.46
N GLY A 61 7.91 23.77 -26.57
CA GLY A 61 8.89 24.85 -26.62
C GLY A 61 9.23 25.51 -25.29
N HIS A 62 8.52 25.19 -24.19
CA HIS A 62 8.85 25.68 -22.86
C HIS A 62 9.88 24.76 -22.21
N VAL A 63 10.99 25.32 -21.75
CA VAL A 63 12.04 24.59 -21.03
C VAL A 63 11.67 24.54 -19.57
N LEU A 64 11.56 23.33 -19.00
CA LEU A 64 11.26 23.13 -17.59
C LEU A 64 12.42 23.64 -16.71
N SER A 65 12.09 24.31 -15.62
CA SER A 65 13.07 24.97 -14.72
C SER A 65 13.82 23.99 -13.80
N GLY A 66 13.45 22.71 -13.76
CA GLY A 66 14.09 21.69 -12.92
C GLY A 66 13.14 20.59 -12.44
N ALA A 67 13.35 20.07 -11.25
CA ALA A 67 12.52 19.03 -10.66
C ALA A 67 11.24 19.60 -10.05
N ASP A 68 10.26 19.92 -10.87
CA ASP A 68 8.92 20.33 -10.45
C ASP A 68 7.85 19.62 -11.30
N PRO A 69 7.20 18.56 -10.76
CA PRO A 69 6.13 17.87 -11.47
C PRO A 69 4.88 18.72 -11.71
N ASP A 70 4.67 19.78 -10.91
CA ASP A 70 3.54 20.68 -11.10
C ASP A 70 3.75 21.54 -12.33
N GLU A 71 4.97 22.07 -12.56
CA GLU A 71 5.36 22.79 -13.77
C GLU A 71 5.16 21.93 -15.03
N ALA A 72 5.64 20.67 -15.02
CA ALA A 72 5.44 19.77 -16.15
C ALA A 72 3.95 19.53 -16.48
N ARG A 73 3.12 19.39 -15.44
CA ARG A 73 1.66 19.24 -15.61
C ARG A 73 0.98 20.51 -16.10
N GLU A 74 1.40 21.68 -15.64
CA GLU A 74 0.87 22.96 -16.12
C GLU A 74 1.14 23.16 -17.61
N HIS A 75 2.26 22.63 -18.11
CA HIS A 75 2.62 22.63 -19.54
C HIS A 75 2.06 21.41 -20.31
N GLY A 76 1.08 20.69 -19.75
CA GLY A 76 0.30 19.68 -20.45
C GLY A 76 0.90 18.27 -20.46
N LEU A 77 1.80 17.94 -19.52
CA LEU A 77 2.29 16.57 -19.37
C LEU A 77 1.32 15.72 -18.55
N GLY A 78 0.81 14.65 -19.14
CA GLY A 78 0.13 13.54 -18.48
C GLY A 78 1.06 12.33 -18.35
N ILE A 79 1.01 11.61 -17.24
CA ILE A 79 1.81 10.40 -17.04
C ILE A 79 0.97 9.31 -16.38
N VAL A 80 0.99 8.12 -16.96
CA VAL A 80 0.51 6.85 -16.41
C VAL A 80 1.74 6.02 -16.05
N ARG A 81 1.85 5.63 -14.78
CA ARG A 81 3.03 4.91 -14.25
C ARG A 81 2.74 3.43 -14.13
N GLN A 82 3.78 2.62 -14.22
CA GLN A 82 3.73 1.17 -13.97
C GLN A 82 3.11 0.83 -12.60
N ASP A 83 3.47 1.56 -11.52
CA ASP A 83 2.77 1.50 -10.23
C ASP A 83 1.84 2.71 -10.09
N PRO A 84 0.50 2.52 -10.18
CA PRO A 84 -0.46 3.62 -10.14
C PRO A 84 -0.29 4.51 -8.91
N ALA A 85 -0.16 5.83 -9.14
CA ALA A 85 -0.05 6.82 -8.08
C ALA A 85 -1.44 7.11 -7.49
N LEU A 86 -2.03 6.11 -6.84
CA LEU A 86 -3.34 6.17 -6.22
C LEU A 86 -3.24 6.05 -4.69
N LEU A 87 -4.16 6.72 -4.01
CA LEU A 87 -4.28 6.77 -2.56
C LEU A 87 -5.36 5.75 -2.12
N PRO A 88 -4.97 4.61 -1.54
CA PRO A 88 -5.88 3.47 -1.31
C PRO A 88 -7.10 3.76 -0.46
N ASP A 89 -6.98 4.64 0.54
CA ASP A 89 -8.05 4.96 1.48
C ASP A 89 -9.00 6.07 1.01
N LEU A 90 -8.68 6.72 -0.11
CA LEU A 90 -9.55 7.69 -0.76
C LEU A 90 -10.45 7.01 -1.80
N THR A 91 -11.58 7.66 -2.11
CA THR A 91 -12.44 7.24 -3.21
C THR A 91 -11.78 7.50 -4.56
N VAL A 92 -12.27 6.84 -5.61
CA VAL A 92 -11.83 7.08 -6.98
C VAL A 92 -12.00 8.55 -7.36
N ALA A 93 -13.15 9.14 -7.03
CA ALA A 93 -13.41 10.55 -7.30
C ALA A 93 -12.44 11.49 -6.58
N GLU A 94 -12.11 11.22 -5.31
CA GLU A 94 -11.11 11.98 -4.56
C GLU A 94 -9.71 11.84 -5.15
N ASN A 95 -9.32 10.63 -5.57
CA ASN A 95 -8.04 10.37 -6.23
C ASN A 95 -7.90 11.15 -7.54
N MET A 96 -8.92 11.08 -8.39
CA MET A 96 -8.94 11.83 -9.66
C MET A 96 -8.91 13.34 -9.41
N ALA A 97 -9.69 13.84 -8.43
CA ALA A 97 -9.73 15.26 -8.11
C ALA A 97 -8.40 15.81 -7.56
N VAL A 98 -7.67 15.02 -6.77
CA VAL A 98 -6.31 15.36 -6.31
C VAL A 98 -5.35 15.45 -7.48
N GLY A 99 -5.36 14.46 -8.37
CA GLY A 99 -4.42 14.38 -9.50
C GLY A 99 -4.63 15.48 -10.55
N VAL A 100 -5.89 15.87 -10.79
CA VAL A 100 -6.26 16.88 -11.82
C VAL A 100 -6.32 18.30 -11.26
N GLY A 101 -6.53 18.43 -9.96
CA GLY A 101 -6.71 19.71 -9.27
C GLY A 101 -8.17 20.10 -9.10
N TYR A 102 -8.53 20.52 -7.90
CA TYR A 102 -9.91 20.79 -7.48
C TYR A 102 -10.62 21.87 -8.27
N ARG A 103 -9.88 22.84 -8.84
CA ARG A 103 -10.45 23.92 -9.64
C ARG A 103 -11.02 23.41 -10.97
N ARG A 104 -10.33 22.47 -11.62
CA ARG A 104 -10.77 21.85 -12.89
C ARG A 104 -11.99 20.93 -12.71
N VAL A 105 -12.14 20.36 -11.53
CA VAL A 105 -13.28 19.48 -11.18
C VAL A 105 -14.55 20.26 -10.82
N GLY A 106 -14.46 21.60 -10.64
CA GLY A 106 -15.59 22.43 -10.20
C GLY A 106 -15.93 22.25 -8.72
N GLY A 107 -14.99 21.81 -7.91
CA GLY A 107 -15.10 21.58 -6.47
C GLY A 107 -15.48 20.15 -6.08
N LEU A 108 -15.24 19.83 -4.82
CA LEU A 108 -15.42 18.45 -4.29
C LEU A 108 -16.86 17.94 -4.37
N GLY A 109 -17.85 18.83 -4.32
CA GLY A 109 -19.26 18.44 -4.43
C GLY A 109 -19.64 17.85 -5.78
N ARG A 110 -18.88 18.19 -6.84
CA ARG A 110 -19.09 17.69 -8.21
C ARG A 110 -18.14 16.54 -8.58
N ALA A 111 -17.15 16.25 -7.75
CA ALA A 111 -16.08 15.29 -8.04
C ALA A 111 -16.59 13.91 -8.43
N VAL A 112 -17.62 13.41 -7.77
CA VAL A 112 -18.19 12.08 -8.06
C VAL A 112 -18.78 12.02 -9.45
N ALA A 113 -19.67 12.96 -9.80
CA ALA A 113 -20.30 12.99 -11.13
C ALA A 113 -19.27 13.25 -12.23
N TRP A 114 -18.29 14.13 -11.97
CA TRP A 114 -17.21 14.45 -12.89
C TRP A 114 -16.29 13.25 -13.16
N ALA A 115 -15.94 12.49 -12.12
CA ALA A 115 -15.12 11.29 -12.24
C ALA A 115 -15.89 10.15 -12.93
N GLN A 116 -17.17 9.95 -12.57
CA GLN A 116 -18.00 8.91 -13.15
C GLN A 116 -18.11 9.06 -14.67
N ALA A 117 -18.36 10.27 -15.16
CA ALA A 117 -18.45 10.54 -16.59
C ALA A 117 -17.16 10.20 -17.38
N ARG A 118 -16.00 10.16 -16.71
CA ARG A 118 -14.70 9.80 -17.31
C ARG A 118 -14.36 8.32 -17.18
N LEU A 119 -15.04 7.62 -16.28
CA LEU A 119 -14.88 6.17 -16.08
C LEU A 119 -15.88 5.36 -16.91
N ASP A 120 -17.07 5.88 -17.14
CA ASP A 120 -18.13 5.17 -17.87
C ASP A 120 -17.70 4.67 -19.27
N PRO A 121 -16.90 5.43 -20.08
CA PRO A 121 -16.42 4.96 -21.38
C PRO A 121 -15.54 3.69 -21.34
N TRP A 122 -15.00 3.36 -20.17
CA TRP A 122 -14.14 2.17 -19.99
C TRP A 122 -14.96 0.88 -19.73
N GLU A 123 -16.25 0.99 -19.42
CA GLU A 123 -17.19 -0.14 -19.22
C GLU A 123 -16.72 -1.17 -18.16
N MET A 124 -15.90 -0.72 -17.20
CA MET A 124 -15.33 -1.57 -16.14
C MET A 124 -16.20 -1.65 -14.88
N GLY A 125 -17.39 -1.05 -14.89
CA GLY A 125 -18.30 -1.05 -13.72
C GLY A 125 -17.73 -0.34 -12.49
N ILE A 126 -16.84 0.64 -12.65
CA ILE A 126 -16.18 1.37 -11.55
C ILE A 126 -17.14 2.45 -11.04
N ASP A 127 -17.57 2.36 -9.77
CA ASP A 127 -18.28 3.45 -9.09
C ASP A 127 -17.26 4.44 -8.52
N ALA A 128 -17.35 5.71 -8.92
CA ALA A 128 -16.46 6.76 -8.46
C ALA A 128 -16.47 6.99 -6.93
N ARG A 129 -17.46 6.49 -6.20
CA ARG A 129 -17.55 6.52 -4.74
C ARG A 129 -16.80 5.38 -4.06
N THR A 130 -16.41 4.35 -4.81
CA THR A 130 -15.67 3.20 -4.29
C THR A 130 -14.26 3.64 -3.87
N ARG A 131 -13.73 3.08 -2.78
CA ARG A 131 -12.34 3.32 -2.40
C ARG A 131 -11.39 2.57 -3.32
N VAL A 132 -10.27 3.21 -3.64
CA VAL A 132 -9.25 2.59 -4.50
C VAL A 132 -8.74 1.27 -3.93
N SER A 133 -8.67 1.13 -2.59
CA SER A 133 -8.32 -0.15 -1.95
C SER A 133 -9.29 -1.29 -2.24
N GLU A 134 -10.51 -1.03 -2.68
CA GLU A 134 -11.54 -2.02 -2.99
C GLU A 134 -11.51 -2.45 -4.46
N LEU A 135 -10.80 -1.71 -5.32
CA LEU A 135 -10.67 -1.99 -6.74
C LEU A 135 -9.72 -3.16 -7.02
N SER A 136 -9.96 -3.87 -8.11
CA SER A 136 -9.00 -4.82 -8.69
C SER A 136 -7.75 -4.08 -9.21
N VAL A 137 -6.71 -4.82 -9.58
CA VAL A 137 -5.48 -4.22 -10.12
C VAL A 137 -5.78 -3.53 -11.45
N GLU A 138 -6.52 -4.19 -12.32
CA GLU A 138 -6.94 -3.70 -13.64
C GLU A 138 -7.76 -2.41 -13.50
N GLN A 139 -8.74 -2.40 -12.59
CA GLN A 139 -9.56 -1.20 -12.33
C GLN A 139 -8.72 -0.01 -11.85
N ARG A 140 -7.68 -0.25 -11.05
CA ARG A 140 -6.76 0.81 -10.60
C ARG A 140 -5.98 1.40 -11.77
N PHE A 141 -5.51 0.58 -12.71
CA PHE A 141 -4.85 1.06 -13.91
C PHE A 141 -5.77 1.91 -14.77
N ILE A 142 -7.01 1.48 -14.97
CA ILE A 142 -8.01 2.28 -15.70
C ILE A 142 -8.27 3.62 -15.02
N VAL A 143 -8.35 3.65 -13.68
CA VAL A 143 -8.48 4.91 -12.93
C VAL A 143 -7.26 5.82 -13.13
N GLU A 144 -6.05 5.26 -13.16
CA GLU A 144 -4.82 6.03 -13.41
C GLU A 144 -4.82 6.62 -14.84
N ILE A 145 -5.19 5.81 -15.83
CA ILE A 145 -5.32 6.26 -17.23
C ILE A 145 -6.39 7.35 -17.35
N ALA A 146 -7.59 7.13 -16.82
CA ALA A 146 -8.69 8.10 -16.86
C ALA A 146 -8.32 9.42 -16.15
N LYS A 147 -7.53 9.34 -15.07
CA LYS A 147 -6.99 10.50 -14.36
C LYS A 147 -6.00 11.27 -15.23
N ALA A 148 -5.07 10.60 -15.90
CA ALA A 148 -4.09 11.23 -16.78
C ALA A 148 -4.78 11.91 -17.99
N LEU A 149 -5.74 11.23 -18.60
CA LEU A 149 -6.52 11.76 -19.73
C LEU A 149 -7.41 12.97 -19.35
N ALA A 150 -7.88 13.01 -18.10
CA ALA A 150 -8.69 14.11 -17.61
C ALA A 150 -7.93 15.46 -17.51
N LEU A 151 -6.60 15.43 -17.66
CA LEU A 151 -5.76 16.63 -17.81
C LEU A 151 -5.77 17.21 -19.22
N GLU A 152 -6.33 16.50 -20.21
CA GLU A 152 -6.27 16.84 -21.64
C GLU A 152 -4.81 17.12 -22.06
N PRO A 153 -3.91 16.13 -21.89
CA PRO A 153 -2.49 16.36 -22.03
C PRO A 153 -2.09 16.63 -23.48
N THR A 154 -1.14 17.54 -23.69
CA THR A 154 -0.45 17.73 -24.98
C THR A 154 0.63 16.66 -25.18
N VAL A 155 1.19 16.13 -24.08
CA VAL A 155 2.12 15.00 -24.06
C VAL A 155 1.63 13.98 -23.05
N LEU A 156 1.50 12.72 -23.46
CA LEU A 156 1.09 11.61 -22.61
C LEU A 156 2.19 10.54 -22.53
N ILE A 157 2.68 10.26 -21.34
CA ILE A 157 3.62 9.16 -21.10
C ILE A 157 2.84 7.98 -20.53
N LEU A 158 2.99 6.81 -21.16
CA LEU A 158 2.40 5.54 -20.74
C LEU A 158 3.54 4.57 -20.41
N ASP A 159 3.76 4.29 -19.12
CA ASP A 159 4.84 3.42 -18.63
C ASP A 159 4.29 2.03 -18.31
N GLU A 160 4.53 1.07 -19.19
CA GLU A 160 4.07 -0.33 -19.17
C GLU A 160 2.55 -0.46 -18.91
N PRO A 161 1.68 0.23 -19.68
CA PRO A 161 0.28 0.38 -19.37
C PRO A 161 -0.55 -0.90 -19.52
N THR A 162 -0.01 -1.93 -20.14
CA THR A 162 -0.70 -3.19 -20.51
C THR A 162 -0.38 -4.36 -19.59
N GLU A 163 0.57 -4.22 -18.67
CA GLU A 163 1.08 -5.33 -17.85
C GLU A 163 -0.02 -6.10 -17.09
N HIS A 164 -1.07 -5.38 -16.68
CA HIS A 164 -2.16 -5.94 -15.89
C HIS A 164 -3.52 -5.90 -16.60
N LEU A 165 -3.54 -5.65 -17.91
CA LEU A 165 -4.77 -5.55 -18.69
C LEU A 165 -5.04 -6.84 -19.49
N SER A 166 -6.30 -7.21 -19.62
CA SER A 166 -6.74 -8.25 -20.55
C SER A 166 -6.58 -7.81 -22.01
N LEU A 167 -6.60 -8.76 -22.94
CA LEU A 167 -6.51 -8.45 -24.37
C LEU A 167 -7.58 -7.46 -24.84
N GLU A 168 -8.81 -7.56 -24.32
CA GLU A 168 -9.89 -6.63 -24.68
C GLU A 168 -9.61 -5.21 -24.20
N GLU A 169 -9.07 -5.09 -22.97
CA GLU A 169 -8.70 -3.81 -22.37
C GLU A 169 -7.50 -3.19 -23.08
N VAL A 170 -6.50 -4.00 -23.47
CA VAL A 170 -5.37 -3.56 -24.30
C VAL A 170 -5.84 -3.00 -25.63
N GLN A 171 -6.74 -3.68 -26.33
CA GLN A 171 -7.30 -3.19 -27.60
C GLN A 171 -8.11 -1.90 -27.41
N ARG A 172 -8.81 -1.75 -26.28
CA ARG A 172 -9.52 -0.50 -25.93
C ARG A 172 -8.53 0.63 -25.65
N LEU A 173 -7.46 0.37 -24.93
CA LEU A 173 -6.39 1.31 -24.67
C LEU A 173 -5.74 1.75 -26.01
N PHE A 174 -5.43 0.82 -26.91
CA PHE A 174 -4.82 1.13 -28.21
C PHE A 174 -5.70 2.01 -29.09
N ARG A 175 -7.01 1.74 -29.10
CA ARG A 175 -7.96 2.63 -29.80
C ARG A 175 -7.95 4.06 -29.20
N THR A 176 -7.91 4.16 -27.88
CA THR A 176 -7.85 5.45 -27.18
C THR A 176 -6.54 6.18 -27.49
N VAL A 177 -5.41 5.50 -27.41
CA VAL A 177 -4.07 6.04 -27.71
C VAL A 177 -4.02 6.57 -29.14
N ARG A 178 -4.48 5.78 -30.14
CA ARG A 178 -4.53 6.23 -31.53
C ARG A 178 -5.46 7.43 -31.76
N ALA A 179 -6.61 7.46 -31.09
CA ALA A 179 -7.52 8.60 -31.17
C ALA A 179 -6.90 9.88 -30.60
N LEU A 180 -6.15 9.79 -29.50
CA LEU A 180 -5.43 10.92 -28.91
C LEU A 180 -4.27 11.40 -29.82
N ALA A 181 -3.49 10.49 -30.40
CA ALA A 181 -2.46 10.82 -31.36
C ALA A 181 -3.08 11.53 -32.58
N ALA A 182 -4.15 11.00 -33.16
CA ALA A 182 -4.86 11.64 -34.25
C ALA A 182 -5.41 13.04 -33.90
N ALA A 183 -5.69 13.29 -32.61
CA ALA A 183 -6.08 14.62 -32.11
C ALA A 183 -4.90 15.57 -31.84
N GLY A 184 -3.66 15.12 -32.07
CA GLY A 184 -2.45 15.93 -31.93
C GLY A 184 -1.65 15.73 -30.65
N THR A 185 -2.06 14.83 -29.75
CA THR A 185 -1.32 14.52 -28.52
C THR A 185 -0.04 13.76 -28.88
N ALA A 186 1.11 14.19 -28.35
CA ALA A 186 2.39 13.46 -28.43
C ALA A 186 2.37 12.34 -27.39
N ILE A 187 2.64 11.09 -27.80
CA ILE A 187 2.53 9.94 -26.89
C ILE A 187 3.89 9.24 -26.77
N VAL A 188 4.36 9.06 -25.55
CA VAL A 188 5.51 8.17 -25.24
C VAL A 188 4.94 6.87 -24.70
N TYR A 189 5.15 5.78 -25.43
CA TYR A 189 4.72 4.45 -25.07
C TYR A 189 5.91 3.59 -24.64
N ILE A 190 5.97 3.23 -23.37
CA ILE A 190 7.05 2.39 -22.83
C ILE A 190 6.52 0.99 -22.66
N SER A 191 7.14 0.02 -23.31
CA SER A 191 6.84 -1.40 -23.14
C SER A 191 8.07 -2.25 -23.44
N HIS A 192 8.12 -3.41 -22.81
CA HIS A 192 9.07 -4.46 -23.13
C HIS A 192 8.44 -5.55 -24.04
N ARG A 193 7.14 -5.44 -24.32
CA ARG A 193 6.39 -6.34 -25.21
C ARG A 193 6.48 -5.87 -26.65
N ILE A 194 7.46 -6.40 -27.39
CA ILE A 194 7.75 -5.93 -28.75
C ILE A 194 6.57 -6.07 -29.73
N PRO A 195 5.73 -7.14 -29.69
CA PRO A 195 4.53 -7.22 -30.52
C PRO A 195 3.54 -6.05 -30.30
N GLU A 196 3.35 -5.62 -29.05
CA GLU A 196 2.50 -4.46 -28.72
C GLU A 196 3.09 -3.17 -29.28
N VAL A 197 4.41 -3.00 -29.15
CA VAL A 197 5.15 -1.84 -29.69
C VAL A 197 4.99 -1.75 -31.20
N LYS A 198 5.16 -2.85 -31.91
CA LYS A 198 4.96 -2.95 -33.37
C LYS A 198 3.53 -2.61 -33.80
N GLN A 199 2.55 -2.97 -32.97
CA GLN A 199 1.14 -2.70 -33.25
C GLN A 199 0.78 -1.22 -33.09
N ILE A 200 1.40 -0.47 -32.14
CA ILE A 200 0.93 0.86 -31.76
C ILE A 200 1.84 2.01 -32.17
N ALA A 201 3.14 1.80 -32.28
CA ALA A 201 4.12 2.85 -32.43
C ALA A 201 4.31 3.29 -33.91
N ASP A 202 4.56 4.60 -34.10
CA ASP A 202 5.02 5.17 -35.36
C ASP A 202 6.55 5.15 -35.44
N ARG A 203 7.23 5.45 -34.33
CA ARG A 203 8.68 5.41 -34.18
C ARG A 203 9.09 4.68 -32.91
N ILE A 204 10.26 4.08 -32.94
CA ILE A 204 10.80 3.28 -31.83
C ILE A 204 12.21 3.78 -31.52
N THR A 205 12.46 4.17 -30.29
CA THR A 205 13.79 4.47 -29.75
C THR A 205 14.23 3.35 -28.82
N VAL A 206 15.42 2.79 -29.10
CA VAL A 206 16.05 1.77 -28.26
C VAL A 206 17.01 2.44 -27.27
N LEU A 207 16.74 2.24 -25.97
CA LEU A 207 17.61 2.69 -24.88
C LEU A 207 18.33 1.49 -24.27
N ARG A 208 19.66 1.54 -24.18
CA ARG A 208 20.47 0.50 -23.52
C ARG A 208 21.67 1.11 -22.81
N ASP A 209 21.93 0.65 -21.57
CA ASP A 209 23.03 1.14 -20.71
C ASP A 209 23.04 2.67 -20.56
N GLY A 210 21.86 3.28 -20.40
CA GLY A 210 21.68 4.73 -20.27
C GLY A 210 21.91 5.54 -21.54
N ARG A 211 22.01 4.91 -22.73
CA ARG A 211 22.28 5.56 -24.03
C ARG A 211 21.25 5.18 -25.07
N VAL A 212 20.93 6.11 -25.95
CA VAL A 212 20.13 5.82 -27.14
C VAL A 212 20.99 5.02 -28.15
N ARG A 213 20.49 3.87 -28.59
CA ARG A 213 21.14 2.99 -29.59
C ARG A 213 20.59 3.18 -31.00
N GLY A 214 19.54 3.93 -31.13
CA GLY A 214 18.93 4.31 -32.38
C GLY A 214 17.47 4.63 -32.23
N THR A 215 16.96 5.41 -33.20
CA THR A 215 15.53 5.71 -33.38
C THR A 215 15.16 5.34 -34.81
N PHE A 216 14.08 4.56 -34.96
CA PHE A 216 13.70 3.97 -36.25
C PHE A 216 12.19 4.22 -36.47
N ALA A 217 11.74 4.25 -37.74
CA ALA A 217 10.32 4.11 -38.00
C ALA A 217 9.89 2.66 -37.66
N ALA A 218 8.71 2.50 -37.13
CA ALA A 218 8.24 1.18 -36.67
C ALA A 218 8.15 0.18 -37.86
N ASP A 219 7.84 0.66 -39.05
CA ASP A 219 7.75 -0.16 -40.25
C ASP A 219 9.13 -0.61 -40.81
N ASP A 220 10.20 0.11 -40.47
CA ASP A 220 11.55 -0.15 -41.00
C ASP A 220 12.31 -1.25 -40.25
N VAL A 221 11.82 -1.74 -39.15
CA VAL A 221 12.46 -2.72 -38.26
C VAL A 221 11.53 -3.87 -37.94
N ASP A 222 12.00 -5.10 -38.00
CA ASP A 222 11.24 -6.27 -37.52
C ASP A 222 11.44 -6.52 -36.02
N GLU A 223 10.64 -7.41 -35.44
CA GLU A 223 10.68 -7.73 -34.00
C GLU A 223 12.05 -8.29 -33.60
N ALA A 224 12.64 -9.17 -34.41
CA ALA A 224 13.93 -9.78 -34.13
C ALA A 224 15.05 -8.74 -34.07
N GLN A 225 15.04 -7.77 -35.01
CA GLN A 225 15.99 -6.66 -35.03
C GLN A 225 15.83 -5.73 -33.81
N ILE A 226 14.61 -5.49 -33.36
CA ILE A 226 14.36 -4.69 -32.12
C ILE A 226 14.95 -5.43 -30.93
N ILE A 227 14.66 -6.72 -30.80
CA ILE A 227 15.14 -7.56 -29.70
C ILE A 227 16.67 -7.63 -29.70
N GLU A 228 17.30 -7.84 -30.85
CA GLU A 228 18.76 -7.87 -30.97
C GLU A 228 19.39 -6.55 -30.48
N ARG A 229 18.82 -5.41 -30.87
CA ARG A 229 19.31 -4.08 -30.42
C ARG A 229 19.08 -3.82 -28.92
N VAL A 230 17.99 -4.34 -28.39
CA VAL A 230 17.68 -4.25 -26.94
C VAL A 230 18.66 -5.11 -26.15
N ILE A 231 18.83 -6.38 -26.52
CA ILE A 231 19.69 -7.35 -25.79
C ILE A 231 21.18 -7.17 -26.20
N GLY A 232 21.48 -6.76 -27.45
CA GLY A 232 22.83 -6.62 -27.94
C GLY A 232 23.50 -7.94 -28.34
N ARG A 233 22.73 -8.99 -28.56
CA ARG A 233 23.16 -10.33 -29.00
C ARG A 233 22.13 -10.88 -29.97
N THR A 234 22.56 -11.77 -30.88
CA THR A 234 21.69 -12.51 -31.80
C THR A 234 20.79 -13.49 -31.05
N LEU A 235 19.56 -13.69 -31.52
CA LEU A 235 18.49 -14.47 -30.89
C LEU A 235 18.70 -16.00 -30.91
N ASP A 236 19.81 -16.52 -31.48
CA ASP A 236 20.01 -17.94 -31.73
C ASP A 236 20.08 -18.86 -30.48
N ALA A 237 19.84 -18.37 -29.28
CA ALA A 237 19.77 -19.20 -28.06
C ALA A 237 19.00 -18.52 -26.91
N VAL A 238 17.72 -18.20 -27.09
CA VAL A 238 16.89 -17.64 -25.97
C VAL A 238 16.47 -18.74 -25.01
N PHE A 239 16.13 -19.90 -25.52
CA PHE A 239 15.73 -21.06 -24.71
C PHE A 239 16.81 -22.16 -24.74
N PRO A 240 17.02 -22.88 -23.61
CA PRO A 240 17.87 -24.06 -23.60
C PRO A 240 17.22 -25.19 -24.39
N ASP A 241 18.05 -26.10 -24.91
CA ASP A 241 17.59 -27.30 -25.62
C ASP A 241 16.71 -28.16 -24.70
N LYS A 242 15.61 -28.69 -25.25
CA LYS A 242 14.74 -29.64 -24.55
C LYS A 242 15.31 -31.03 -24.72
N PRO A 243 15.66 -31.70 -23.60
CA PRO A 243 16.10 -33.09 -23.69
C PRO A 243 14.91 -33.97 -24.00
N GLY A 244 14.49 -34.35 -25.01
CA GLY A 244 13.39 -35.32 -25.32
C GLY A 244 12.59 -35.80 -24.10
N THR A 245 11.64 -36.74 -24.27
CA THR A 245 10.78 -37.24 -23.19
C THR A 245 11.55 -37.60 -21.93
N ALA A 246 11.22 -36.96 -20.80
CA ALA A 246 11.83 -37.23 -19.50
C ALA A 246 11.62 -38.72 -19.13
N THR A 247 12.70 -39.46 -18.93
CA THR A 247 12.69 -40.90 -18.62
C THR A 247 12.88 -41.18 -17.11
N GLY A 248 12.83 -40.14 -16.28
CA GLY A 248 13.06 -40.24 -14.85
C GLY A 248 11.88 -40.83 -14.05
N ASP A 249 12.17 -41.21 -12.80
CA ASP A 249 11.14 -41.67 -11.84
C ASP A 249 10.14 -40.57 -11.50
N ASP A 250 8.94 -40.96 -11.11
CA ASP A 250 7.89 -40.04 -10.63
C ASP A 250 8.38 -39.29 -9.36
N ARG A 251 8.61 -38.02 -9.47
CA ARG A 251 9.10 -37.17 -8.37
C ARG A 251 7.98 -36.51 -7.57
N LEU A 252 7.00 -35.95 -8.26
CA LEU A 252 5.80 -35.37 -7.66
C LEU A 252 4.58 -36.15 -8.18
N VAL A 253 3.78 -36.67 -7.30
CA VAL A 253 2.52 -37.31 -7.64
C VAL A 253 1.43 -36.68 -6.79
N VAL A 254 0.44 -36.14 -7.44
CA VAL A 254 -0.75 -35.48 -6.86
C VAL A 254 -1.97 -36.30 -7.30
N ARG A 255 -2.87 -36.61 -6.37
CA ARG A 255 -4.08 -37.39 -6.66
C ARG A 255 -5.29 -36.81 -5.96
N GLY A 256 -6.35 -36.54 -6.73
CA GLY A 256 -7.61 -36.02 -6.26
C GLY A 256 -7.43 -34.81 -5.37
N LEU A 257 -6.62 -33.82 -5.77
CA LEU A 257 -6.33 -32.65 -4.95
C LEU A 257 -7.42 -31.60 -5.13
N ASP A 258 -8.11 -31.30 -4.02
CA ASP A 258 -9.14 -30.26 -3.94
C ASP A 258 -8.68 -29.10 -3.07
N GLY A 259 -8.96 -27.88 -3.53
CA GLY A 259 -8.73 -26.62 -2.84
C GLY A 259 -9.86 -25.62 -3.07
N ASP A 260 -9.74 -24.43 -2.47
CA ASP A 260 -10.79 -23.39 -2.58
C ASP A 260 -11.06 -22.91 -4.03
N ALA A 261 -10.07 -23.03 -4.93
CA ALA A 261 -10.12 -22.50 -6.29
C ALA A 261 -9.82 -23.55 -7.37
N PHE A 262 -9.68 -24.81 -7.02
CA PHE A 262 -9.44 -25.93 -7.95
C PHE A 262 -10.01 -27.23 -7.38
N HIS A 263 -10.30 -28.19 -8.25
CA HIS A 263 -10.97 -29.44 -7.90
C HIS A 263 -10.41 -30.58 -8.71
N ASP A 264 -10.33 -31.78 -8.07
CA ASP A 264 -9.98 -33.07 -8.68
C ASP A 264 -8.72 -33.00 -9.56
N ILE A 265 -7.66 -32.44 -9.00
CA ILE A 265 -6.40 -32.32 -9.73
C ILE A 265 -5.56 -33.59 -9.54
N ASP A 266 -5.29 -34.24 -10.67
CA ASP A 266 -4.29 -35.29 -10.81
C ASP A 266 -3.09 -34.76 -11.61
N LEU A 267 -1.89 -34.88 -11.04
CA LEU A 267 -0.66 -34.41 -11.66
C LEU A 267 0.50 -35.33 -11.30
N THR A 268 1.24 -35.78 -12.29
CA THR A 268 2.50 -36.50 -12.12
C THR A 268 3.61 -35.73 -12.81
N VAL A 269 4.71 -35.43 -12.11
CA VAL A 269 5.91 -34.80 -12.67
C VAL A 269 7.12 -35.68 -12.39
N ARG A 270 7.86 -36.00 -13.44
CA ARG A 270 9.03 -36.89 -13.38
C ARG A 270 10.30 -36.12 -13.05
N ALA A 271 11.31 -36.84 -12.61
CA ALA A 271 12.65 -36.30 -12.45
C ALA A 271 13.17 -35.81 -13.81
N GLY A 272 13.65 -34.56 -13.86
CA GLY A 272 14.14 -33.95 -15.09
C GLY A 272 13.06 -33.31 -15.96
N GLU A 273 11.81 -33.35 -15.56
CA GLU A 273 10.69 -32.80 -16.32
C GLU A 273 10.35 -31.37 -15.87
N ILE A 274 10.03 -30.49 -16.84
CA ILE A 274 9.47 -29.19 -16.62
C ILE A 274 8.02 -29.17 -17.11
N VAL A 275 7.06 -29.04 -16.17
CA VAL A 275 5.63 -28.97 -16.47
C VAL A 275 5.16 -27.54 -16.31
N GLY A 276 4.52 -27.00 -17.36
CA GLY A 276 3.90 -25.68 -17.39
C GLY A 276 2.45 -25.72 -16.88
N LEU A 277 2.02 -24.74 -16.11
CA LEU A 277 0.62 -24.47 -15.80
C LEU A 277 0.20 -23.22 -16.56
N ALA A 278 -0.83 -23.36 -17.42
CA ALA A 278 -1.36 -22.28 -18.23
C ALA A 278 -2.86 -22.12 -18.04
N GLY A 279 -3.42 -20.99 -18.50
CA GLY A 279 -4.84 -20.70 -18.45
C GLY A 279 -5.12 -19.23 -18.15
N VAL A 280 -6.37 -18.79 -18.32
CA VAL A 280 -6.76 -17.42 -17.99
C VAL A 280 -6.58 -17.16 -16.49
N GLN A 281 -6.02 -16.02 -16.17
CA GLN A 281 -5.74 -15.64 -14.78
C GLN A 281 -6.99 -15.76 -13.89
N GLY A 282 -6.85 -16.41 -12.74
CA GLY A 282 -7.95 -16.65 -11.80
C GLY A 282 -8.64 -18.00 -11.93
N ASN A 283 -8.22 -18.87 -12.85
CA ASN A 283 -8.76 -20.22 -13.05
C ASN A 283 -8.15 -21.30 -12.14
N GLY A 284 -7.49 -20.93 -11.03
CA GLY A 284 -7.02 -21.85 -10.00
C GLY A 284 -5.53 -22.17 -10.03
N GLN A 285 -4.77 -21.81 -11.08
CA GLN A 285 -3.36 -22.15 -11.26
C GLN A 285 -2.49 -21.65 -10.09
N ALA A 286 -2.62 -20.36 -9.71
CA ALA A 286 -1.88 -19.78 -8.60
C ALA A 286 -2.23 -20.43 -7.25
N ALA A 287 -3.50 -20.79 -7.05
CA ALA A 287 -3.92 -21.51 -5.86
C ALA A 287 -3.32 -22.94 -5.84
N LEU A 288 -3.29 -23.64 -6.98
CA LEU A 288 -2.70 -24.97 -7.10
C LEU A 288 -1.21 -24.96 -6.76
N ILE A 289 -0.41 -24.08 -7.37
CA ILE A 289 1.04 -24.04 -7.11
C ILE A 289 1.35 -23.67 -5.65
N ARG A 290 0.58 -22.77 -5.05
CA ARG A 290 0.69 -22.42 -3.63
C ARG A 290 0.24 -23.55 -2.71
N ALA A 291 -0.76 -24.32 -3.10
CA ALA A 291 -1.23 -25.51 -2.39
C ALA A 291 -0.15 -26.60 -2.38
N LEU A 292 0.51 -26.86 -3.52
CA LEU A 292 1.64 -27.79 -3.62
C LEU A 292 2.82 -27.35 -2.71
N ALA A 293 3.01 -26.04 -2.53
CA ALA A 293 3.98 -25.48 -1.59
C ALA A 293 3.53 -25.56 -0.11
N GLY A 294 2.33 -26.06 0.16
CA GLY A 294 1.77 -26.18 1.51
C GLY A 294 1.35 -24.83 2.12
N LEU A 295 1.11 -23.81 1.30
CA LEU A 295 0.69 -22.48 1.71
C LEU A 295 -0.83 -22.32 1.79
N GLU A 296 -1.56 -23.25 1.19
CA GLU A 296 -3.03 -23.31 1.20
C GLU A 296 -3.50 -24.66 1.76
N SER A 297 -4.69 -24.67 2.36
CA SER A 297 -5.30 -25.90 2.90
C SER A 297 -5.95 -26.67 1.77
N VAL A 298 -5.65 -27.95 1.65
CA VAL A 298 -6.16 -28.83 0.60
C VAL A 298 -6.58 -30.18 1.16
N SER A 299 -7.45 -30.90 0.44
CA SER A 299 -7.74 -32.33 0.60
C SER A 299 -7.18 -33.10 -0.60
N GLY A 300 -6.87 -34.35 -0.42
CA GLY A 300 -6.20 -35.21 -1.41
C GLY A 300 -4.79 -35.60 -1.01
N ASP A 301 -4.08 -36.23 -1.93
CA ASP A 301 -2.76 -36.81 -1.67
C ASP A 301 -1.65 -36.13 -2.49
N ILE A 302 -0.63 -35.67 -1.80
CA ILE A 302 0.62 -35.17 -2.40
C ILE A 302 1.75 -36.10 -1.98
N THR A 303 2.48 -36.65 -2.93
CA THR A 303 3.58 -37.55 -2.72
C THR A 303 4.84 -37.06 -3.42
N VAL A 304 5.97 -37.00 -2.73
CA VAL A 304 7.28 -36.61 -3.29
C VAL A 304 8.25 -37.77 -3.12
N ALA A 305 8.81 -38.25 -4.24
CA ALA A 305 9.71 -39.40 -4.28
C ALA A 305 9.14 -40.59 -3.45
N GLY A 306 7.88 -40.95 -3.65
CA GLY A 306 7.19 -42.03 -2.99
C GLY A 306 6.80 -41.82 -1.51
N ARG A 307 7.02 -40.62 -0.96
CA ARG A 307 6.65 -40.28 0.42
C ARG A 307 5.51 -39.29 0.46
N ARG A 308 4.45 -39.59 1.19
CA ARG A 308 3.30 -38.69 1.38
C ARG A 308 3.72 -37.42 2.15
N VAL A 309 3.35 -36.26 1.63
CA VAL A 309 3.64 -34.95 2.22
C VAL A 309 2.48 -34.57 3.16
N ARG A 310 2.80 -34.18 4.40
CA ARG A 310 1.80 -33.64 5.34
C ARG A 310 1.43 -32.21 4.97
N SER A 311 0.27 -31.77 5.41
CA SER A 311 -0.16 -30.37 5.21
C SER A 311 0.78 -29.37 5.86
N GLY A 312 1.03 -28.28 5.19
CA GLY A 312 1.77 -27.11 5.65
C GLY A 312 3.15 -26.94 5.01
N SER A 313 3.59 -25.68 4.91
CA SER A 313 4.81 -25.28 4.22
C SER A 313 6.10 -25.91 4.79
N ALA A 314 6.16 -26.08 6.12
CA ALA A 314 7.31 -26.75 6.76
C ALA A 314 7.43 -28.23 6.36
N ALA A 315 6.29 -28.93 6.22
CA ALA A 315 6.28 -30.33 5.78
C ALA A 315 6.61 -30.44 4.29
N ALA A 316 6.12 -29.53 3.45
CA ALA A 316 6.47 -29.44 2.04
C ALA A 316 7.98 -29.21 1.86
N ALA A 317 8.55 -28.24 2.57
CA ALA A 317 9.99 -27.96 2.55
C ALA A 317 10.83 -29.18 3.03
N ALA A 318 10.40 -29.87 4.10
CA ALA A 318 11.07 -31.09 4.58
C ALA A 318 10.99 -32.26 3.59
N ALA A 319 9.97 -32.29 2.73
CA ALA A 319 9.87 -33.26 1.64
C ALA A 319 10.73 -32.90 0.42
N GLY A 320 11.34 -31.71 0.39
CA GLY A 320 12.16 -31.18 -0.69
C GLY A 320 11.37 -30.38 -1.74
N ILE A 321 10.17 -29.88 -1.40
CA ILE A 321 9.43 -28.93 -2.24
C ILE A 321 9.94 -27.53 -1.91
N VAL A 322 10.39 -26.81 -2.91
CA VAL A 322 10.82 -25.41 -2.77
C VAL A 322 10.03 -24.53 -3.73
N TYR A 323 9.62 -23.36 -3.25
CA TYR A 323 8.72 -22.45 -3.96
C TYR A 323 9.37 -21.09 -4.22
N VAL A 324 9.26 -20.63 -5.46
CA VAL A 324 9.63 -19.30 -5.93
C VAL A 324 8.35 -18.50 -6.16
N PRO A 325 8.07 -17.45 -5.37
CA PRO A 325 6.83 -16.69 -5.48
C PRO A 325 6.86 -15.67 -6.63
N ALA A 326 5.68 -15.34 -7.17
CA ALA A 326 5.51 -14.26 -8.14
C ALA A 326 5.79 -12.87 -7.51
N ASP A 327 5.28 -12.61 -6.30
CA ASP A 327 5.58 -11.36 -5.57
C ASP A 327 6.95 -11.45 -4.88
N ARG A 328 7.99 -11.14 -5.66
CA ARG A 328 9.38 -11.14 -5.17
C ARG A 328 9.56 -10.21 -3.97
N HIS A 329 8.96 -8.99 -4.00
CA HIS A 329 9.16 -8.00 -2.95
C HIS A 329 8.41 -8.31 -1.66
N GLY A 330 7.22 -8.85 -1.76
CA GLY A 330 6.38 -9.20 -0.61
C GLY A 330 6.68 -10.56 0.00
N GLU A 331 7.05 -11.55 -0.82
CA GLU A 331 7.22 -12.94 -0.38
C GLU A 331 8.61 -13.52 -0.69
N GLY A 332 9.31 -12.97 -1.70
CA GLY A 332 10.55 -13.56 -2.22
C GLY A 332 11.82 -13.13 -1.50
N ILE A 333 11.96 -11.87 -1.07
CA ILE A 333 13.19 -11.34 -0.49
C ILE A 333 12.97 -10.78 0.92
N PHE A 334 14.06 -10.69 1.68
CA PHE A 334 14.15 -9.95 2.94
C PHE A 334 14.88 -8.64 2.67
N PRO A 335 14.17 -7.52 2.37
CA PRO A 335 14.79 -6.30 1.85
C PRO A 335 15.89 -5.68 2.73
N PRO A 336 15.80 -5.71 4.08
CA PRO A 336 16.85 -5.17 4.95
C PRO A 336 18.11 -6.02 4.99
N LEU A 337 18.03 -7.31 4.59
CA LEU A 337 19.14 -8.23 4.68
C LEU A 337 20.04 -8.16 3.45
N SER A 338 21.31 -8.55 3.62
CA SER A 338 22.29 -8.66 2.54
C SER A 338 21.95 -9.75 1.52
N VAL A 339 22.59 -9.70 0.36
CA VAL A 339 22.51 -10.77 -0.66
C VAL A 339 22.88 -12.12 -0.08
N ALA A 340 23.96 -12.18 0.71
CA ALA A 340 24.42 -13.43 1.32
C ALA A 340 23.42 -14.02 2.31
N GLU A 341 22.82 -13.19 3.16
CA GLU A 341 21.80 -13.63 4.11
C GLU A 341 20.53 -14.11 3.41
N ASN A 342 20.11 -13.39 2.34
CA ASN A 342 18.97 -13.82 1.52
C ASN A 342 19.21 -15.18 0.87
N ILE A 343 20.37 -15.41 0.25
CA ILE A 343 20.72 -16.68 -0.39
C ILE A 343 20.76 -17.82 0.61
N SER A 344 21.36 -17.60 1.79
CA SER A 344 21.56 -18.64 2.80
C SER A 344 20.34 -18.91 3.68
N SER A 345 19.29 -18.09 3.60
CA SER A 345 18.14 -18.14 4.52
C SER A 345 17.38 -19.49 4.53
N ALA A 346 17.33 -20.20 3.40
CA ALA A 346 16.69 -21.52 3.31
C ALA A 346 17.52 -22.66 3.92
N THR A 347 18.84 -22.45 4.13
CA THR A 347 19.76 -23.47 4.58
C THR A 347 20.49 -23.11 5.88
N LEU A 348 19.85 -22.35 6.75
CA LEU A 348 20.43 -21.91 8.03
C LEU A 348 21.01 -23.05 8.88
N PRO A 349 20.41 -24.25 8.99
CA PRO A 349 21.02 -25.36 9.71
C PRO A 349 22.42 -25.73 9.20
N ALA A 350 22.65 -25.68 7.89
CA ALA A 350 23.93 -26.03 7.27
C ALA A 350 25.05 -25.02 7.51
N VAL A 351 24.68 -23.76 7.83
CA VAL A 351 25.62 -22.68 8.13
C VAL A 351 25.70 -22.36 9.62
N SER A 352 24.98 -23.13 10.46
CA SER A 352 24.93 -22.97 11.91
C SER A 352 25.73 -24.05 12.63
N THR A 353 26.22 -23.74 13.83
CA THR A 353 26.83 -24.71 14.77
C THR A 353 26.32 -24.39 16.16
N ALA A 354 25.69 -25.35 16.82
CA ALA A 354 25.07 -25.20 18.14
C ALA A 354 24.07 -24.01 18.20
N GLY A 355 23.32 -23.79 17.10
CA GLY A 355 22.35 -22.70 17.00
C GLY A 355 22.93 -21.33 16.63
N LEU A 356 24.24 -21.19 16.52
CA LEU A 356 24.91 -19.95 16.12
C LEU A 356 25.23 -19.98 14.62
N VAL A 357 24.81 -18.97 13.90
CA VAL A 357 25.08 -18.80 12.46
C VAL A 357 26.52 -18.36 12.26
N SER A 358 27.24 -19.05 11.39
CA SER A 358 28.62 -18.70 11.02
C SER A 358 28.62 -17.79 9.80
N GLU A 359 28.92 -16.51 9.98
CA GLU A 359 29.03 -15.52 8.90
C GLU A 359 29.98 -15.99 7.78
N ARG A 360 31.14 -16.57 8.16
CA ARG A 360 32.10 -17.10 7.20
C ARG A 360 31.50 -18.18 6.28
N ARG A 361 30.64 -19.07 6.82
CA ARG A 361 29.99 -20.11 6.03
C ARG A 361 28.89 -19.52 5.15
N VAL A 362 28.12 -18.55 5.67
CA VAL A 362 27.12 -17.81 4.91
C VAL A 362 27.75 -17.14 3.68
N LEU A 363 28.85 -16.41 3.90
CA LEU A 363 29.56 -15.71 2.83
C LEU A 363 30.17 -16.68 1.80
N ALA A 364 30.77 -17.79 2.27
CA ALA A 364 31.38 -18.78 1.38
C ALA A 364 30.34 -19.41 0.43
N ARG A 365 29.20 -19.87 0.97
CA ARG A 365 28.12 -20.46 0.18
C ARG A 365 27.46 -19.44 -0.75
N ALA A 366 27.22 -18.23 -0.26
CA ALA A 366 26.65 -17.17 -1.08
C ALA A 366 27.59 -16.78 -2.24
N ALA A 367 28.90 -16.67 -1.98
CA ALA A 367 29.87 -16.35 -3.02
C ALA A 367 29.94 -17.40 -4.13
N GLU A 368 29.73 -18.67 -3.81
CA GLU A 368 29.62 -19.76 -4.79
C GLU A 368 28.40 -19.54 -5.69
N GLN A 369 27.24 -19.32 -5.10
CA GLN A 369 25.97 -19.10 -5.83
C GLN A 369 25.99 -17.80 -6.64
N ILE A 370 26.56 -16.71 -6.10
CA ILE A 370 26.72 -15.45 -6.80
C ILE A 370 27.53 -15.64 -8.09
N ARG A 371 28.59 -16.46 -8.05
CA ARG A 371 29.40 -16.77 -9.22
C ARG A 371 28.69 -17.71 -10.18
N ALA A 372 28.08 -18.79 -9.68
CA ALA A 372 27.40 -19.78 -10.51
C ALA A 372 26.25 -19.17 -11.31
N LEU A 373 25.43 -18.33 -10.67
CA LEU A 373 24.25 -17.70 -11.30
C LEU A 373 24.55 -16.30 -11.88
N ARG A 374 25.83 -15.88 -11.87
CA ARG A 374 26.27 -14.57 -12.40
C ARG A 374 25.44 -13.42 -11.83
N ILE A 375 25.22 -13.41 -10.51
CA ILE A 375 24.50 -12.34 -9.83
C ILE A 375 25.38 -11.08 -9.80
N LYS A 376 24.93 -10.00 -10.44
CA LYS A 376 25.65 -8.73 -10.44
C LYS A 376 25.39 -7.98 -9.12
N THR A 377 26.39 -8.03 -8.24
CA THR A 377 26.37 -7.31 -6.95
C THR A 377 27.75 -6.74 -6.66
N PRO A 378 27.85 -5.54 -6.05
CA PRO A 378 29.15 -4.99 -5.61
C PRO A 378 29.85 -5.87 -4.57
N SER A 379 29.07 -6.47 -3.66
CA SER A 379 29.57 -7.40 -2.63
C SER A 379 28.45 -8.31 -2.14
N ALA A 380 28.80 -9.40 -1.47
CA ALA A 380 27.85 -10.28 -0.79
C ALA A 380 27.12 -9.61 0.39
N HIS A 381 27.69 -8.54 0.97
CA HIS A 381 27.10 -7.76 2.06
C HIS A 381 26.12 -6.67 1.56
N THR A 382 26.05 -6.45 0.25
CA THR A 382 25.13 -5.44 -0.32
C THR A 382 23.69 -5.77 0.04
N PRO A 383 22.88 -4.80 0.53
CA PRO A 383 21.46 -5.03 0.76
C PRO A 383 20.76 -5.47 -0.53
N ILE A 384 19.97 -6.56 -0.46
CA ILE A 384 19.33 -7.13 -1.65
C ILE A 384 18.39 -6.13 -2.35
N ALA A 385 17.78 -5.21 -1.59
CA ALA A 385 16.89 -4.19 -2.12
C ALA A 385 17.57 -3.22 -3.10
N SER A 386 18.90 -3.11 -3.09
CA SER A 386 19.67 -2.24 -3.99
C SER A 386 20.00 -2.89 -5.34
N LEU A 387 19.72 -4.19 -5.51
CA LEU A 387 19.96 -4.90 -6.77
C LEU A 387 18.83 -4.65 -7.78
N SER A 388 19.15 -4.80 -9.07
CA SER A 388 18.12 -4.83 -10.12
C SER A 388 17.19 -6.04 -9.95
N GLY A 389 15.96 -5.95 -10.48
CA GLY A 389 14.96 -7.01 -10.42
C GLY A 389 15.48 -8.38 -10.86
N GLY A 390 16.19 -8.45 -11.98
CA GLY A 390 16.78 -9.69 -12.46
C GLY A 390 17.82 -10.29 -11.50
N ASN A 391 18.67 -9.45 -10.87
CA ASN A 391 19.63 -9.94 -9.88
C ASN A 391 18.99 -10.33 -8.56
N GLN A 392 17.90 -9.66 -8.14
CA GLN A 392 17.09 -10.11 -7.00
C GLN A 392 16.47 -11.47 -7.27
N GLN A 393 15.89 -11.68 -8.47
CA GLN A 393 15.28 -12.96 -8.85
C GLN A 393 16.32 -14.09 -8.89
N LYS A 394 17.51 -13.83 -9.44
CA LYS A 394 18.62 -14.79 -9.39
C LYS A 394 19.04 -15.13 -7.96
N ALA A 395 19.00 -14.18 -7.03
CA ALA A 395 19.29 -14.44 -5.63
C ALA A 395 18.20 -15.29 -4.95
N VAL A 396 16.93 -15.12 -5.31
CA VAL A 396 15.83 -16.00 -4.88
C VAL A 396 16.03 -17.41 -5.42
N LEU A 397 16.37 -17.57 -6.72
CA LEU A 397 16.68 -18.87 -7.32
C LEU A 397 17.94 -19.49 -6.70
N ALA A 398 18.99 -18.71 -6.43
CA ALA A 398 20.18 -19.17 -5.71
C ALA A 398 19.83 -19.79 -4.35
N ARG A 399 18.96 -19.14 -3.59
CA ARG A 399 18.44 -19.66 -2.31
C ARG A 399 17.71 -20.98 -2.50
N THR A 400 16.89 -21.06 -3.54
CA THR A 400 16.08 -22.23 -3.88
C THR A 400 16.96 -23.42 -4.26
N LEU A 401 17.95 -23.21 -5.14
CA LEU A 401 18.88 -24.24 -5.56
C LEU A 401 19.82 -24.71 -4.44
N LEU A 402 20.21 -23.80 -3.55
CA LEU A 402 21.04 -24.13 -2.38
C LEU A 402 20.35 -25.11 -1.42
N ALA A 403 19.01 -25.19 -1.47
CA ALA A 403 18.20 -26.13 -0.72
C ALA A 403 18.09 -27.52 -1.38
N GLU A 404 18.73 -27.74 -2.55
CA GLU A 404 18.74 -29.01 -3.31
C GLU A 404 17.30 -29.55 -3.53
N PRO A 405 16.44 -28.82 -4.25
CA PRO A 405 15.03 -29.17 -4.37
C PRO A 405 14.83 -30.50 -5.11
N ARG A 406 13.91 -31.35 -4.59
CA ARG A 406 13.36 -32.49 -5.33
C ARG A 406 12.25 -32.04 -6.26
N VAL A 407 11.48 -31.04 -5.82
CA VAL A 407 10.42 -30.40 -6.56
C VAL A 407 10.62 -28.90 -6.47
N LEU A 408 10.74 -28.24 -7.61
CA LEU A 408 10.85 -26.80 -7.74
C LEU A 408 9.54 -26.25 -8.29
N LEU A 409 8.87 -25.41 -7.52
CA LEU A 409 7.65 -24.71 -7.92
C LEU A 409 8.00 -23.25 -8.21
N ALA A 410 7.80 -22.79 -9.43
CA ALA A 410 8.11 -21.42 -9.84
C ALA A 410 6.87 -20.71 -10.36
N GLU A 411 6.41 -19.70 -9.61
CA GLU A 411 5.28 -18.87 -9.98
C GLU A 411 5.78 -17.58 -10.63
N GLU A 412 5.45 -17.36 -11.91
CA GLU A 412 5.86 -16.21 -12.73
C GLU A 412 7.36 -15.89 -12.58
N PRO A 413 8.27 -16.85 -12.83
CA PRO A 413 9.69 -16.72 -12.46
C PRO A 413 10.42 -15.57 -13.16
N THR A 414 9.90 -15.10 -14.29
CA THR A 414 10.50 -14.02 -15.08
C THR A 414 9.73 -12.70 -15.00
N GLN A 415 8.71 -12.61 -14.15
CA GLN A 415 7.94 -11.37 -14.00
C GLN A 415 8.81 -10.21 -13.50
N GLY A 416 8.78 -9.10 -14.24
CA GLY A 416 9.52 -7.89 -13.87
C GLY A 416 11.04 -8.00 -13.95
N VAL A 417 11.55 -8.94 -14.78
CA VAL A 417 12.99 -9.06 -15.07
C VAL A 417 13.28 -8.67 -16.52
N ASP A 418 14.52 -8.23 -16.77
CA ASP A 418 14.98 -7.89 -18.11
C ASP A 418 15.19 -9.13 -19.01
N ALA A 419 15.21 -8.92 -20.34
CA ALA A 419 15.32 -10.00 -21.31
C ALA A 419 16.62 -10.82 -21.14
N GLY A 420 17.72 -10.18 -20.78
CA GLY A 420 18.99 -10.88 -20.51
C GLY A 420 18.91 -11.77 -19.27
N ALA A 421 18.26 -11.28 -18.21
CA ALA A 421 18.06 -12.08 -17.00
C ALA A 421 17.05 -13.22 -17.23
N ARG A 422 16.05 -13.07 -18.11
CA ARG A 422 15.14 -14.15 -18.49
C ARG A 422 15.89 -15.37 -19.04
N VAL A 423 16.81 -15.15 -19.99
CA VAL A 423 17.63 -16.23 -20.56
C VAL A 423 18.44 -16.96 -19.50
N ASP A 424 19.03 -16.22 -18.55
CA ASP A 424 19.75 -16.83 -17.44
C ASP A 424 18.82 -17.64 -16.53
N ILE A 425 17.59 -17.15 -16.26
CA ILE A 425 16.58 -17.82 -15.44
C ILE A 425 16.13 -19.12 -16.14
N TYR A 426 15.90 -19.10 -17.44
CA TYR A 426 15.54 -20.29 -18.22
C TYR A 426 16.59 -21.40 -18.11
N ARG A 427 17.87 -21.01 -18.23
CA ARG A 427 18.98 -21.96 -18.02
C ARG A 427 19.01 -22.50 -16.60
N ILE A 428 18.84 -21.64 -15.60
CA ILE A 428 18.80 -22.05 -14.19
C ILE A 428 17.69 -23.07 -13.92
N LEU A 429 16.49 -22.85 -14.48
CA LEU A 429 15.37 -23.77 -14.33
C LEU A 429 15.61 -25.11 -15.05
N ARG A 430 16.17 -25.06 -16.26
CA ARG A 430 16.53 -26.27 -17.00
C ARG A 430 17.67 -27.03 -16.32
N ASP A 431 18.73 -26.35 -15.88
CA ASP A 431 19.83 -26.97 -15.12
C ASP A 431 19.32 -27.65 -13.84
N ALA A 432 18.33 -27.07 -13.17
CA ALA A 432 17.70 -27.71 -12.00
C ALA A 432 16.93 -28.98 -12.37
N ALA A 433 16.21 -28.97 -13.51
CA ALA A 433 15.55 -30.16 -14.03
C ALA A 433 16.59 -31.24 -14.43
N ASP A 434 17.62 -30.86 -15.17
CA ASP A 434 18.69 -31.77 -15.60
C ASP A 434 19.46 -32.39 -14.42
N ALA A 435 19.51 -31.69 -13.28
CA ALA A 435 20.01 -32.20 -12.01
C ALA A 435 19.03 -33.19 -11.33
N GLY A 436 17.85 -33.48 -11.92
CA GLY A 436 16.87 -34.47 -11.46
C GLY A 436 15.74 -33.89 -10.59
N ALA A 437 15.58 -32.59 -10.51
CA ALA A 437 14.40 -32.00 -9.90
C ALA A 437 13.17 -32.12 -10.83
N ALA A 438 11.97 -32.27 -10.26
CA ALA A 438 10.72 -32.05 -10.95
C ALA A 438 10.39 -30.57 -10.89
N VAL A 439 10.18 -29.90 -12.00
CA VAL A 439 9.95 -28.46 -12.07
C VAL A 439 8.50 -28.18 -12.51
N VAL A 440 7.77 -27.39 -11.74
CA VAL A 440 6.44 -26.92 -12.13
C VAL A 440 6.50 -25.40 -12.27
N ILE A 441 6.14 -24.89 -13.44
CA ILE A 441 6.18 -23.46 -13.75
C ILE A 441 4.77 -22.97 -14.01
N LEU A 442 4.36 -21.92 -13.31
CA LEU A 442 3.19 -21.13 -13.67
C LEU A 442 3.68 -19.88 -14.39
N SER A 443 3.28 -19.70 -15.63
CA SER A 443 3.54 -18.48 -16.38
C SER A 443 2.33 -18.03 -17.17
N SER A 444 2.15 -16.71 -17.23
CA SER A 444 1.19 -16.04 -18.10
C SER A 444 1.72 -15.80 -19.52
N ASP A 445 3.01 -16.03 -19.75
CA ASP A 445 3.70 -15.85 -21.02
C ASP A 445 3.71 -17.18 -21.81
N GLY A 446 2.90 -17.27 -22.88
CA GLY A 446 2.81 -18.46 -23.72
C GLY A 446 4.13 -18.84 -24.41
N VAL A 447 4.94 -17.84 -24.78
CA VAL A 447 6.25 -18.06 -25.40
C VAL A 447 7.23 -18.70 -24.40
N GLU A 448 7.17 -18.29 -23.12
CA GLU A 448 7.97 -18.90 -22.06
C GLU A 448 7.62 -20.37 -21.86
N LEU A 449 6.31 -20.68 -21.83
CA LEU A 449 5.85 -22.06 -21.70
C LEU A 449 6.21 -22.91 -22.93
N GLU A 450 6.04 -22.37 -24.14
CA GLU A 450 6.43 -23.03 -25.39
C GLU A 450 7.93 -23.33 -25.41
N GLY A 451 8.77 -22.36 -25.03
CA GLY A 451 10.22 -22.52 -25.12
C GLY A 451 10.84 -23.38 -24.02
N LEU A 452 10.23 -23.46 -22.82
CA LEU A 452 10.87 -24.05 -21.64
C LEU A 452 10.26 -25.38 -21.19
N CYS A 453 8.92 -25.55 -21.34
CA CYS A 453 8.24 -26.70 -20.77
C CYS A 453 8.26 -27.93 -21.69
N ASP A 454 8.38 -29.11 -21.09
CA ASP A 454 8.29 -30.38 -21.77
C ASP A 454 6.82 -30.80 -21.98
N ARG A 455 5.93 -30.29 -21.09
CA ARG A 455 4.49 -30.55 -21.08
C ARG A 455 3.78 -29.33 -20.47
N VAL A 456 2.60 -28.99 -20.95
CA VAL A 456 1.80 -27.84 -20.46
C VAL A 456 0.37 -28.27 -20.13
N LEU A 457 -0.05 -28.03 -18.90
CA LEU A 457 -1.42 -28.27 -18.42
C LEU A 457 -2.22 -26.97 -18.53
N ILE A 458 -3.32 -27.03 -19.24
CA ILE A 458 -4.26 -25.91 -19.39
C ILE A 458 -5.35 -26.03 -18.33
N MET A 459 -5.42 -25.04 -17.44
CA MET A 459 -6.45 -25.00 -16.40
C MET A 459 -7.56 -24.03 -16.74
N SER A 460 -8.79 -24.49 -16.54
CA SER A 460 -9.99 -23.67 -16.61
C SER A 460 -10.93 -24.05 -15.49
N ARG A 461 -11.48 -23.04 -14.79
CA ARG A 461 -12.46 -23.20 -13.68
C ARG A 461 -12.02 -24.15 -12.56
N GLY A 462 -10.73 -24.21 -12.33
CA GLY A 462 -10.18 -25.04 -11.26
C GLY A 462 -9.89 -26.49 -11.65
N GLU A 463 -10.09 -26.89 -12.90
CA GLU A 463 -9.80 -28.22 -13.42
C GLU A 463 -8.74 -28.17 -14.51
N VAL A 464 -8.00 -29.25 -14.73
CA VAL A 464 -7.14 -29.45 -15.89
C VAL A 464 -8.01 -29.88 -17.06
N VAL A 465 -8.13 -29.03 -18.07
CA VAL A 465 -9.04 -29.27 -19.23
C VAL A 465 -8.31 -29.81 -20.44
N GLN A 466 -7.03 -29.60 -20.57
CA GLN A 466 -6.20 -30.07 -21.68
C GLN A 466 -4.75 -30.19 -21.25
N GLU A 467 -4.04 -31.12 -21.85
CA GLU A 467 -2.62 -31.31 -21.75
C GLU A 467 -2.00 -31.22 -23.12
N LEU A 468 -0.88 -30.48 -23.25
CA LEU A 468 -0.12 -30.33 -24.48
C LEU A 468 1.27 -30.89 -24.26
N GLU A 469 1.78 -31.67 -25.22
CA GLU A 469 3.09 -32.33 -25.14
C GLU A 469 3.89 -32.13 -26.45
N GLY A 470 5.21 -32.04 -26.35
CA GLY A 470 6.13 -32.00 -27.50
C GLY A 470 5.80 -30.90 -28.50
N ASP A 471 5.62 -31.23 -29.76
CA ASP A 471 5.36 -30.28 -30.87
C ASP A 471 3.95 -29.64 -30.81
N GLU A 472 3.07 -30.10 -29.94
CA GLU A 472 1.76 -29.49 -29.72
C GLU A 472 1.85 -28.20 -28.88
N ILE A 473 2.97 -28.02 -28.17
CA ILE A 473 3.18 -26.84 -27.33
C ILE A 473 3.57 -25.66 -28.24
N SER A 474 2.61 -24.75 -28.45
CA SER A 474 2.86 -23.47 -29.10
C SER A 474 2.05 -22.37 -28.42
N GLU A 475 2.56 -21.13 -28.43
CA GLU A 475 1.83 -19.98 -27.87
C GLU A 475 0.40 -19.90 -28.40
N ALA A 476 0.22 -20.16 -29.72
CA ALA A 476 -1.10 -20.15 -30.35
C ALA A 476 -2.02 -21.27 -29.82
N ALA A 477 -1.48 -22.48 -29.59
CA ALA A 477 -2.23 -23.60 -29.03
C ALA A 477 -2.60 -23.36 -27.56
N ILE A 478 -1.66 -22.90 -26.75
CA ILE A 478 -1.86 -22.54 -25.34
C ILE A 478 -2.94 -21.46 -25.22
N THR A 479 -2.83 -20.37 -25.97
CA THR A 479 -3.78 -19.27 -25.97
C THR A 479 -5.17 -19.72 -26.42
N ARG A 480 -5.25 -20.51 -27.52
CA ARG A 480 -6.52 -21.04 -28.01
C ARG A 480 -7.20 -21.95 -27.00
N ALA A 481 -6.46 -22.87 -26.39
CA ALA A 481 -6.98 -23.79 -25.38
C ALA A 481 -7.48 -23.03 -24.13
N ALA A 482 -6.72 -22.05 -23.66
CA ALA A 482 -7.10 -21.19 -22.52
C ALA A 482 -8.39 -20.38 -22.79
N LEU A 483 -8.55 -19.82 -23.99
CA LEU A 483 -9.72 -19.02 -24.38
C LEU A 483 -10.95 -19.88 -24.67
N THR A 484 -10.81 -21.03 -25.36
CA THR A 484 -11.94 -21.91 -25.73
C THR A 484 -12.61 -22.50 -24.49
N ALA A 485 -11.84 -22.80 -23.47
CA ALA A 485 -12.35 -23.31 -22.19
C ALA A 485 -13.13 -22.27 -21.36
N THR A 486 -13.04 -20.97 -21.70
CA THR A 486 -13.64 -19.85 -20.93
C THR A 486 -14.96 -19.33 -21.49
N THR A 487 -15.37 -19.73 -22.72
CA THR A 487 -16.52 -19.17 -23.47
C THR A 487 -17.93 -19.56 -22.99
N VAL A 488 -18.14 -20.00 -21.76
CA VAL A 488 -19.47 -20.06 -21.16
C VAL A 488 -19.63 -18.91 -20.16
N ARG A 489 -20.40 -17.90 -20.60
CA ARG A 489 -20.77 -16.71 -19.83
C ARG A 489 -21.02 -17.02 -18.36
N ALA A 490 -20.28 -16.36 -17.47
CA ALA A 490 -20.67 -16.20 -16.08
C ALA A 490 -21.98 -15.42 -16.03
N ARG A 491 -23.10 -16.09 -15.74
CA ARG A 491 -24.29 -15.41 -15.25
C ARG A 491 -23.93 -14.82 -13.90
N GLU A 492 -23.85 -13.49 -13.84
CA GLU A 492 -23.76 -12.75 -12.60
C GLU A 492 -24.87 -13.24 -11.67
N SER A 493 -24.49 -13.83 -10.56
CA SER A 493 -25.41 -14.09 -9.47
C SER A 493 -25.81 -12.73 -8.89
N GLU A 494 -27.08 -12.35 -9.04
CA GLU A 494 -27.71 -11.25 -8.32
C GLU A 494 -27.62 -11.51 -6.82
N HIS A 495 -26.51 -11.10 -6.23
CA HIS A 495 -26.40 -11.03 -4.79
C HIS A 495 -27.28 -9.88 -4.31
N SER A 496 -28.21 -10.18 -3.44
CA SER A 496 -29.11 -9.22 -2.79
C SER A 496 -28.40 -7.90 -2.48
N GLU A 497 -28.72 -6.83 -3.20
CA GLU A 497 -28.17 -5.48 -3.05
C GLU A 497 -28.23 -4.97 -1.58
N ARG A 498 -29.21 -5.42 -0.80
CA ARG A 498 -29.37 -5.04 0.61
C ARG A 498 -28.23 -5.55 1.49
N GLY A 499 -27.77 -6.79 1.29
CA GLY A 499 -26.64 -7.37 2.03
C GLY A 499 -25.31 -6.68 1.69
N LEU A 500 -25.13 -6.26 0.44
CA LEU A 500 -23.94 -5.52 -0.01
C LEU A 500 -23.91 -4.10 0.54
N ARG A 501 -25.04 -3.39 0.60
CA ARG A 501 -25.12 -2.03 1.19
C ARG A 501 -24.84 -2.04 2.68
N PHE A 502 -25.37 -3.00 3.44
CA PHE A 502 -25.10 -3.14 4.89
C PHE A 502 -23.62 -3.47 5.14
N ARG A 503 -23.01 -4.36 4.35
CA ARG A 503 -21.58 -4.69 4.46
C ARG A 503 -20.67 -3.50 4.08
N ARG A 504 -21.01 -2.72 3.04
CA ARG A 504 -20.30 -1.48 2.71
C ARG A 504 -20.40 -0.46 3.84
N TRP A 505 -21.56 -0.33 4.45
CA TRP A 505 -21.76 0.57 5.60
C TRP A 505 -20.90 0.14 6.80
N LEU A 506 -20.88 -1.15 7.17
CA LEU A 506 -20.04 -1.67 8.25
C LEU A 506 -18.54 -1.42 8.03
N ARG A 507 -18.08 -1.29 6.80
CA ARG A 507 -16.68 -0.96 6.44
C ARG A 507 -16.42 0.55 6.35
N GLY A 508 -17.44 1.37 6.49
CA GLY A 508 -17.33 2.83 6.47
C GLY A 508 -16.63 3.37 7.72
N ASP A 509 -15.98 4.55 7.61
CA ASP A 509 -15.29 5.20 8.74
C ASP A 509 -16.23 5.65 9.85
N GLN A 510 -17.54 5.69 9.60
CA GLN A 510 -18.57 6.10 10.58
C GLN A 510 -19.20 4.93 11.32
N SER A 511 -18.99 3.69 10.88
CA SER A 511 -19.57 2.51 11.55
C SER A 511 -19.11 2.36 13.00
N PRO A 512 -17.85 2.64 13.38
CA PRO A 512 -17.46 2.61 14.79
C PRO A 512 -18.23 3.60 15.64
N ALA A 513 -18.51 4.79 15.14
CA ALA A 513 -19.27 5.80 15.87
C ALA A 513 -20.68 5.32 16.24
N VAL A 514 -21.37 4.64 15.30
CA VAL A 514 -22.72 4.12 15.55
C VAL A 514 -22.70 2.98 16.57
N VAL A 515 -21.72 2.07 16.45
CA VAL A 515 -21.55 0.97 17.42
C VAL A 515 -21.26 1.52 18.82
N LEU A 516 -20.30 2.46 18.92
CA LEU A 516 -19.95 3.07 20.20
C LEU A 516 -21.12 3.87 20.79
N GLY A 517 -21.89 4.58 19.96
CA GLY A 517 -23.10 5.28 20.39
C GLY A 517 -24.16 4.31 20.93
N ALA A 518 -24.35 3.16 20.28
CA ALA A 518 -25.26 2.13 20.75
C ALA A 518 -24.80 1.54 22.10
N VAL A 519 -23.51 1.27 22.27
CA VAL A 519 -22.91 0.79 23.52
C VAL A 519 -23.06 1.85 24.62
N PHE A 520 -22.82 3.13 24.32
CA PHE A 520 -23.02 4.24 25.22
C PHE A 520 -24.48 4.29 25.77
N LEU A 521 -25.45 4.21 24.86
CA LEU A 521 -26.86 4.22 25.24
C LEU A 521 -27.25 2.98 26.04
N ALA A 522 -26.80 1.80 25.64
CA ALA A 522 -27.09 0.56 26.36
C ALA A 522 -26.50 0.55 27.76
N LEU A 523 -25.25 1.01 27.93
CA LEU A 523 -24.62 1.13 29.24
C LEU A 523 -25.34 2.16 30.12
N GLY A 524 -25.72 3.32 29.56
CA GLY A 524 -26.47 4.34 30.26
C GLY A 524 -27.82 3.82 30.73
N MET A 525 -28.55 3.07 29.90
CA MET A 525 -29.80 2.43 30.26
C MET A 525 -29.62 1.41 31.39
N LEU A 526 -28.61 0.53 31.27
CA LEU A 526 -28.32 -0.47 32.29
C LEU A 526 -28.06 0.17 33.68
N VAL A 527 -27.23 1.21 33.70
CA VAL A 527 -26.85 1.89 34.93
C VAL A 527 -28.03 2.69 35.52
N SER A 528 -28.87 3.29 34.67
CA SER A 528 -30.05 4.04 35.13
C SER A 528 -31.10 3.14 35.78
N VAL A 529 -31.20 1.89 35.35
CA VAL A 529 -32.05 0.86 36.03
C VAL A 529 -31.47 0.46 37.37
N ALA A 530 -30.14 0.32 37.47
CA ALA A 530 -29.47 -0.03 38.72
C ALA A 530 -29.46 1.13 39.73
N ASN A 531 -29.31 2.36 39.25
CA ASN A 531 -29.26 3.56 40.10
C ASN A 531 -29.91 4.77 39.40
N PRO A 532 -31.16 5.15 39.76
CA PRO A 532 -31.85 6.28 39.10
C PRO A 532 -31.15 7.64 39.22
N ALA A 533 -30.29 7.82 40.26
CA ALA A 533 -29.50 9.04 40.40
C ALA A 533 -28.53 9.29 39.27
N TYR A 534 -28.24 8.27 38.46
CA TYR A 534 -27.39 8.35 37.26
C TYR A 534 -27.94 9.34 36.22
N LEU A 535 -29.25 9.41 36.05
CA LEU A 535 -29.93 10.37 35.16
C LEU A 535 -30.21 11.74 35.77
N SER A 536 -29.71 12.02 36.96
CA SER A 536 -29.88 13.36 37.58
C SER A 536 -29.25 14.44 36.72
N ALA A 537 -29.87 15.61 36.67
CA ALA A 537 -29.34 16.77 35.93
C ALA A 537 -27.92 17.15 36.37
N PHE A 538 -27.60 16.94 37.65
CA PHE A 538 -26.25 17.14 38.18
C PHE A 538 -25.24 16.18 37.51
N ASN A 539 -25.54 14.87 37.47
CA ASN A 539 -24.63 13.90 36.91
C ASN A 539 -24.49 14.05 35.39
N ILE A 540 -25.57 14.32 34.66
CA ILE A 540 -25.53 14.58 33.21
C ILE A 540 -24.66 15.79 32.92
N ASN A 541 -24.84 16.88 33.69
CA ASN A 541 -24.01 18.07 33.52
C ASN A 541 -22.54 17.79 33.80
N ASN A 542 -22.25 17.05 34.89
CA ASN A 542 -20.88 16.67 35.24
C ASN A 542 -20.24 15.78 34.16
N LEU A 543 -20.95 14.77 33.65
CA LEU A 543 -20.49 13.92 32.52
C LEU A 543 -20.17 14.76 31.29
N LEU A 544 -21.07 15.67 30.92
CA LEU A 544 -20.87 16.56 29.77
C LEU A 544 -19.68 17.50 29.97
N PHE A 545 -19.47 18.02 31.16
CA PHE A 545 -18.35 18.90 31.47
C PHE A 545 -17.01 18.16 31.45
N MET A 546 -16.95 16.94 31.98
CA MET A 546 -15.75 16.13 32.06
C MET A 546 -15.34 15.54 30.70
N VAL A 547 -16.26 15.36 29.73
CA VAL A 547 -15.94 14.87 28.39
C VAL A 547 -15.25 15.93 27.52
N ALA A 548 -15.45 17.23 27.78
CA ALA A 548 -14.98 18.30 26.92
C ALA A 548 -13.46 18.34 26.73
N PRO A 549 -12.60 18.27 27.80
CA PRO A 549 -11.16 18.19 27.62
C PRO A 549 -10.74 16.95 26.79
N LEU A 550 -11.38 15.80 27.05
CA LEU A 550 -11.07 14.55 26.35
C LEU A 550 -11.45 14.60 24.87
N LEU A 551 -12.52 15.31 24.51
CA LEU A 551 -12.88 15.56 23.10
C LEU A 551 -11.81 16.37 22.37
N PHE A 552 -11.31 17.44 22.99
CA PHE A 552 -10.25 18.24 22.38
C PHE A 552 -8.95 17.47 22.22
N VAL A 553 -8.51 16.74 23.26
CA VAL A 553 -7.26 15.97 23.21
C VAL A 553 -7.40 14.76 22.27
N GLY A 554 -8.56 14.09 22.25
CA GLY A 554 -8.86 13.03 21.29
C GLY A 554 -8.86 13.53 19.84
N ALA A 555 -9.46 14.70 19.59
CA ALA A 555 -9.43 15.34 18.28
C ALA A 555 -8.00 15.77 17.88
N ALA A 556 -7.22 16.29 18.84
CA ALA A 556 -5.81 16.63 18.63
C ALA A 556 -5.02 15.40 18.17
N GLN A 557 -5.14 14.31 18.90
CA GLN A 557 -4.47 13.04 18.59
C GLN A 557 -4.93 12.46 17.24
N GLN A 558 -6.21 12.57 16.92
CA GLN A 558 -6.76 12.10 15.63
C GLN A 558 -6.12 12.80 14.43
N VAL A 559 -5.85 14.10 14.49
CA VAL A 559 -5.19 14.84 13.40
C VAL A 559 -3.81 14.26 13.11
N VAL A 560 -3.01 14.00 14.15
CA VAL A 560 -1.65 13.48 13.97
C VAL A 560 -1.67 12.02 13.50
N VAL A 561 -2.53 11.18 14.09
CA VAL A 561 -2.66 9.77 13.70
C VAL A 561 -3.08 9.64 12.25
N MET A 562 -3.98 10.48 11.75
CA MET A 562 -4.37 10.48 10.34
C MET A 562 -3.21 10.81 9.40
N GLY A 563 -2.23 11.61 9.83
CA GLY A 563 -0.99 11.92 9.11
C GLY A 563 0.11 10.84 9.24
N SER A 564 -0.20 9.66 9.79
CA SER A 564 0.77 8.58 10.14
C SER A 564 1.76 8.97 11.23
N GLY A 565 1.33 9.78 12.20
CA GLY A 565 2.12 10.18 13.36
C GLY A 565 1.45 9.79 14.68
N PHE A 566 2.18 10.01 15.78
CA PHE A 566 1.67 9.95 17.15
C PHE A 566 2.21 11.13 17.94
N ASP A 567 1.40 11.68 18.86
CA ASP A 567 1.85 12.73 19.78
C ASP A 567 1.56 12.31 21.22
N LEU A 568 2.61 11.87 21.92
CA LEU A 568 2.52 11.51 23.34
C LEU A 568 2.64 12.73 24.25
N SER A 569 3.03 13.89 23.73
CA SER A 569 3.25 15.10 24.53
C SER A 569 1.98 15.86 24.89
N VAL A 570 0.81 15.44 24.39
CA VAL A 570 -0.49 16.13 24.58
C VAL A 570 -0.87 16.30 26.06
N GLY A 571 -0.68 15.29 26.92
CA GLY A 571 -0.97 15.36 28.34
C GLY A 571 -0.03 16.34 29.07
N PRO A 572 1.29 16.15 29.04
CA PRO A 572 2.24 17.10 29.65
C PRO A 572 2.14 18.51 29.09
N LEU A 573 1.81 18.71 27.82
CA LEU A 573 1.52 20.04 27.29
C LEU A 573 0.32 20.67 28.00
N MET A 574 -0.77 19.94 28.13
CA MET A 574 -1.95 20.38 28.87
C MET A 574 -1.58 20.76 30.31
N GLY A 575 -0.74 19.97 30.99
CA GLY A 575 -0.23 20.25 32.33
C GLY A 575 0.63 21.50 32.38
N LEU A 576 1.52 21.72 31.42
CA LEU A 576 2.30 22.94 31.29
C LEU A 576 1.39 24.18 31.15
N LEU A 577 0.36 24.09 30.32
CA LEU A 577 -0.59 25.19 30.12
C LEU A 577 -1.32 25.56 31.43
N VAL A 578 -1.73 24.57 32.22
CA VAL A 578 -2.35 24.81 33.54
C VAL A 578 -1.38 25.47 34.52
N VAL A 579 -0.12 25.02 34.53
CA VAL A 579 0.89 25.62 35.40
C VAL A 579 1.21 27.06 34.95
N LEU A 580 1.34 27.32 33.64
CA LEU A 580 1.51 28.70 33.14
C LEU A 580 0.33 29.59 33.52
N ALA A 581 -0.90 29.10 33.42
CA ALA A 581 -2.09 29.83 33.82
C ALA A 581 -2.02 30.26 35.30
N SER A 582 -1.53 29.41 36.20
CA SER A 582 -1.44 29.68 37.64
C SER A 582 -0.43 30.78 38.04
N TYR A 583 0.43 31.18 37.09
CA TYR A 583 1.34 32.31 37.27
C TYR A 583 0.84 33.63 36.66
N TRP A 584 0.08 33.52 35.54
CA TRP A 584 -0.25 34.69 34.74
C TRP A 584 -1.75 35.01 34.74
N ILE A 585 -2.62 34.04 34.97
CA ILE A 585 -4.09 34.23 35.02
C ILE A 585 -4.53 34.24 36.49
N VAL A 586 -3.95 35.12 37.30
CA VAL A 586 -4.27 35.27 38.73
C VAL A 586 -5.41 36.26 38.95
N ASP A 587 -5.53 37.22 38.08
CA ASP A 587 -6.59 38.24 38.04
C ASP A 587 -7.08 38.49 36.63
N GLY A 588 -8.17 39.26 36.48
CA GLY A 588 -8.75 39.59 35.18
C GLY A 588 -7.87 40.49 34.30
N GLY A 589 -6.95 41.25 34.88
CA GLY A 589 -6.08 42.20 34.18
C GLY A 589 -5.03 41.51 33.34
N ASN A 590 -4.54 40.34 33.78
CA ASN A 590 -3.50 39.56 33.10
C ASN A 590 -4.04 38.41 32.25
N LEU A 591 -5.36 38.28 32.12
CA LEU A 591 -6.01 37.18 31.39
C LEU A 591 -5.48 37.01 29.96
N TYR A 592 -5.41 38.08 29.16
CA TYR A 592 -4.97 38.02 27.78
C TYR A 592 -3.48 37.70 27.65
N VAL A 593 -2.65 38.16 28.58
CA VAL A 593 -1.22 37.84 28.63
C VAL A 593 -1.04 36.36 28.92
N GLY A 594 -1.74 35.84 29.91
CA GLY A 594 -1.70 34.41 30.25
C GLY A 594 -2.17 33.51 29.11
N LEU A 595 -3.29 33.81 28.46
CA LEU A 595 -3.78 33.10 27.29
C LEU A 595 -2.80 33.20 26.11
N GLY A 596 -2.15 34.35 25.90
CA GLY A 596 -1.11 34.54 24.88
C GLY A 596 0.11 33.65 25.13
N LEU A 597 0.56 33.52 26.38
CA LEU A 597 1.67 32.65 26.77
C LEU A 597 1.31 31.16 26.61
N MET A 598 0.09 30.78 26.98
CA MET A 598 -0.40 29.41 26.75
C MET A 598 -0.44 29.10 25.24
N LEU A 599 -0.92 30.04 24.42
CA LEU A 599 -0.92 29.88 22.95
C LEU A 599 0.50 29.75 22.40
N ALA A 600 1.41 30.61 22.83
CA ALA A 600 2.82 30.56 22.43
C ALA A 600 3.48 29.23 22.83
N GLY A 601 3.20 28.73 24.03
CA GLY A 601 3.65 27.43 24.51
C GLY A 601 3.11 26.27 23.66
N ALA A 602 1.81 26.28 23.36
CA ALA A 602 1.20 25.26 22.51
C ALA A 602 1.78 25.27 21.08
N VAL A 603 1.87 26.45 20.44
CA VAL A 603 2.48 26.59 19.10
C VAL A 603 3.94 26.16 19.13
N GLY A 604 4.72 26.59 20.14
CA GLY A 604 6.14 26.23 20.29
C GLY A 604 6.37 24.73 20.32
N VAL A 605 5.59 24.00 21.13
CA VAL A 605 5.66 22.53 21.21
C VAL A 605 5.30 21.89 19.88
N GLY A 606 4.20 22.33 19.25
CA GLY A 606 3.77 21.80 17.95
C GLY A 606 4.79 22.03 16.83
N VAL A 607 5.43 23.21 16.80
CA VAL A 607 6.49 23.56 15.86
C VAL A 607 7.73 22.70 16.08
N VAL A 608 8.15 22.51 17.33
CA VAL A 608 9.33 21.67 17.65
C VAL A 608 9.08 20.22 17.28
N ASN A 609 7.96 19.62 17.67
CA ASN A 609 7.60 18.26 17.32
C ASN A 609 7.51 18.09 15.79
N GLY A 610 6.78 18.98 15.13
CA GLY A 610 6.61 18.94 13.67
C GLY A 610 7.93 19.13 12.92
N PHE A 611 8.80 20.02 13.38
CA PHE A 611 10.10 20.25 12.76
C PHE A 611 11.04 19.03 12.91
N LEU A 612 11.15 18.45 14.11
CA LEU A 612 12.01 17.30 14.36
C LEU A 612 11.54 16.07 13.55
N VAL A 613 10.25 15.80 13.52
CA VAL A 613 9.70 14.67 12.77
C VAL A 613 9.88 14.86 11.25
N THR A 614 9.69 16.07 10.73
CA THR A 614 9.67 16.28 9.27
C THR A 614 11.03 16.60 8.68
N ARG A 615 11.87 17.38 9.38
CA ARG A 615 13.18 17.82 8.86
C ARG A 615 14.27 16.79 9.07
N PHE A 616 14.23 16.06 10.20
CA PHE A 616 15.22 15.05 10.53
C PHE A 616 14.70 13.62 10.33
N ALA A 617 13.43 13.45 9.91
CA ALA A 617 12.79 12.15 9.72
C ALA A 617 12.89 11.21 10.95
N ILE A 618 12.93 11.78 12.15
CA ILE A 618 12.98 11.03 13.40
C ILE A 618 11.61 10.39 13.65
N ASN A 619 11.62 9.17 14.18
CA ASN A 619 10.38 8.48 14.51
C ASN A 619 9.47 9.34 15.42
N PRO A 620 8.20 9.55 15.04
CA PRO A 620 7.27 10.38 15.80
C PRO A 620 7.15 10.03 17.28
N VAL A 621 7.11 8.74 17.60
CA VAL A 621 6.98 8.26 18.99
C VAL A 621 8.19 8.67 19.83
N VAL A 622 9.40 8.60 19.26
CA VAL A 622 10.62 8.99 19.95
C VAL A 622 10.66 10.49 20.24
N VAL A 623 10.32 11.32 19.24
CA VAL A 623 10.28 12.78 19.40
C VAL A 623 9.26 13.19 20.45
N THR A 624 8.04 12.69 20.36
CA THR A 624 6.97 13.13 21.26
C THR A 624 7.07 12.52 22.65
N LEU A 625 7.73 11.36 22.81
CA LEU A 625 8.09 10.81 24.12
C LEU A 625 9.19 11.65 24.80
N ALA A 626 10.21 12.08 24.06
CA ALA A 626 11.21 13.00 24.58
C ALA A 626 10.57 14.34 24.99
N MET A 627 9.67 14.87 24.17
CA MET A 627 8.90 16.09 24.48
C MET A 627 7.99 15.89 25.71
N TYR A 628 7.38 14.72 25.85
CA TYR A 628 6.61 14.35 27.06
C TYR A 628 7.45 14.54 28.32
N MET A 629 8.65 13.94 28.35
CA MET A 629 9.55 14.03 29.50
C MET A 629 10.05 15.46 29.73
N ALA A 630 10.40 16.19 28.68
CA ALA A 630 10.84 17.57 28.75
C ALA A 630 9.76 18.49 29.33
N LEU A 631 8.53 18.41 28.83
CA LEU A 631 7.41 19.21 29.32
C LEU A 631 7.07 18.88 30.77
N GLN A 632 7.11 17.60 31.15
CA GLN A 632 6.93 17.18 32.55
C GLN A 632 8.01 17.77 33.44
N GLY A 633 9.28 17.73 33.03
CA GLY A 633 10.37 18.36 33.75
C GLY A 633 10.19 19.89 33.90
N ILE A 634 9.78 20.55 32.78
CA ILE A 634 9.54 22.00 32.78
C ILE A 634 8.46 22.41 33.76
N TYR A 635 7.26 21.80 33.68
CA TYR A 635 6.17 22.22 34.57
C TYR A 635 6.44 21.85 36.04
N LEU A 636 7.16 20.77 36.35
CA LEU A 636 7.57 20.43 37.71
C LEU A 636 8.68 21.36 38.21
N SER A 637 9.58 21.85 37.35
CA SER A 637 10.57 22.86 37.70
C SER A 637 9.93 24.22 37.97
N LEU A 638 8.88 24.57 37.21
CA LEU A 638 8.10 25.78 37.45
C LEU A 638 7.30 25.67 38.74
N ARG A 639 6.67 24.52 38.99
CA ARG A 639 5.82 24.31 40.17
C ARG A 639 5.94 22.84 40.63
N SER A 640 6.75 22.61 41.65
CA SER A 640 7.03 21.26 42.19
C SER A 640 5.85 20.70 43.00
N THR A 641 5.07 21.58 43.61
CA THR A 641 3.85 21.24 44.39
C THR A 641 2.63 21.98 43.86
N PRO A 642 1.42 21.36 43.94
CA PRO A 642 0.18 22.06 43.58
C PRO A 642 0.05 23.39 44.34
N GLY A 643 -0.32 24.47 43.64
CA GLY A 643 -0.46 25.76 44.25
C GLY A 643 -0.76 26.90 43.29
N GLY A 644 -0.74 28.15 43.78
CA GLY A 644 -1.23 29.29 43.04
C GLY A 644 -2.76 29.33 42.96
N VAL A 645 -3.27 30.42 42.43
CA VAL A 645 -4.70 30.62 42.19
C VAL A 645 -4.93 30.97 40.75
N ILE A 646 -5.93 30.38 40.11
CA ILE A 646 -6.37 30.76 38.79
C ILE A 646 -7.64 31.60 38.89
N PHE A 647 -7.71 32.71 38.17
CA PHE A 647 -8.80 33.66 38.19
C PHE A 647 -10.14 33.00 37.96
N GLY A 648 -11.04 33.15 38.94
CA GLY A 648 -12.35 32.48 38.95
C GLY A 648 -13.26 32.86 37.78
N GLY A 649 -13.11 34.06 37.19
CA GLY A 649 -13.90 34.46 36.05
C GLY A 649 -13.71 33.55 34.80
N VAL A 650 -12.56 32.85 34.68
CA VAL A 650 -12.38 31.84 33.60
C VAL A 650 -13.18 30.58 33.94
N ALA A 651 -13.23 30.18 35.25
CA ALA A 651 -14.03 29.05 35.66
C ALA A 651 -15.52 29.31 35.44
N ASP A 652 -15.99 30.51 35.77
CA ASP A 652 -17.37 30.95 35.55
C ASP A 652 -17.74 30.88 34.06
N LEU A 653 -16.87 31.36 33.16
CA LEU A 653 -17.08 31.31 31.70
C LEU A 653 -17.14 29.88 31.17
N VAL A 654 -16.19 29.04 31.56
CA VAL A 654 -16.04 27.66 31.08
C VAL A 654 -17.16 26.77 31.65
N GLN A 655 -17.59 27.02 32.89
CA GLN A 655 -18.69 26.32 33.54
C GLN A 655 -20.06 26.88 33.21
N ALA A 656 -20.15 28.04 32.54
CA ALA A 656 -21.40 28.59 32.07
C ALA A 656 -22.23 27.57 31.30
N ARG A 657 -23.54 27.64 31.40
CA ARG A 657 -24.44 26.59 30.87
C ARG A 657 -25.52 27.20 29.99
N VAL A 658 -25.87 26.47 28.96
CA VAL A 658 -27.08 26.69 28.15
C VAL A 658 -28.03 25.52 28.46
N GLY A 659 -28.97 25.74 29.37
CA GLY A 659 -29.80 24.68 29.92
C GLY A 659 -28.97 23.74 30.80
N ILE A 660 -28.90 22.47 30.45
CA ILE A 660 -28.10 21.44 31.14
C ILE A 660 -26.66 21.33 30.55
N VAL A 661 -26.42 21.88 29.37
CA VAL A 661 -25.18 21.67 28.63
C VAL A 661 -24.15 22.74 28.94
N PRO A 662 -22.91 22.40 29.39
CA PRO A 662 -21.84 23.37 29.61
C PRO A 662 -21.36 23.99 28.30
N VAL A 663 -20.99 25.27 28.31
CA VAL A 663 -20.47 25.99 27.16
C VAL A 663 -19.18 25.31 26.61
N ALA A 664 -18.33 24.80 27.49
CA ALA A 664 -17.13 24.04 27.11
C ALA A 664 -17.45 22.83 26.22
N THR A 665 -18.53 22.10 26.53
CA THR A 665 -18.96 20.95 25.72
C THR A 665 -19.51 21.37 24.37
N ILE A 666 -20.30 22.47 24.34
CA ILE A 666 -20.81 23.02 23.09
C ILE A 666 -19.63 23.42 22.18
N ALA A 667 -18.63 24.12 22.75
CA ALA A 667 -17.44 24.52 22.01
C ALA A 667 -16.69 23.28 21.44
N ALA A 668 -16.49 22.23 22.27
CA ALA A 668 -15.87 20.99 21.85
C ALA A 668 -16.64 20.31 20.71
N LEU A 669 -17.96 20.23 20.81
CA LEU A 669 -18.83 19.66 19.78
C LEU A 669 -18.73 20.45 18.46
N VAL A 670 -18.77 21.79 18.51
CA VAL A 670 -18.63 22.65 17.31
C VAL A 670 -17.28 22.42 16.64
N VAL A 671 -16.19 22.35 17.40
CA VAL A 671 -14.85 22.12 16.86
C VAL A 671 -14.75 20.72 16.25
N VAL A 672 -15.22 19.68 16.93
CA VAL A 672 -15.17 18.29 16.42
C VAL A 672 -16.00 18.14 15.14
N ILE A 673 -17.21 18.70 15.09
CA ILE A 673 -18.04 18.70 13.88
C ILE A 673 -17.37 19.50 12.76
N GLY A 674 -16.81 20.68 13.08
CA GLY A 674 -16.07 21.50 12.14
C GLY A 674 -14.87 20.76 11.53
N LEU A 675 -14.12 20.03 12.36
CA LEU A 675 -13.00 19.18 11.93
C LEU A 675 -13.45 18.02 11.04
N GLU A 676 -14.59 17.37 11.34
CA GLU A 676 -15.14 16.31 10.48
C GLU A 676 -15.55 16.88 9.11
N VAL A 677 -16.21 18.06 9.08
CA VAL A 677 -16.55 18.73 7.83
C VAL A 677 -15.28 19.13 7.07
N ALA A 678 -14.29 19.69 7.77
CA ALA A 678 -13.00 20.03 7.16
C ALA A 678 -12.30 18.80 6.59
N LEU A 679 -12.29 17.68 7.33
CA LEU A 679 -11.71 16.42 6.90
C LEU A 679 -12.31 15.87 5.61
N ARG A 680 -13.65 15.98 5.47
CA ARG A 680 -14.40 15.41 4.35
C ARG A 680 -14.53 16.33 3.15
N ARG A 681 -14.55 17.66 3.38
CA ARG A 681 -14.94 18.65 2.36
C ARG A 681 -13.87 19.66 2.01
N THR A 682 -12.67 19.58 2.59
CA THR A 682 -11.59 20.52 2.29
C THR A 682 -10.37 19.82 1.70
N ARG A 683 -9.55 20.59 0.99
CA ARG A 683 -8.26 20.16 0.47
C ARG A 683 -7.36 19.63 1.60
N TRP A 684 -7.31 20.34 2.73
CA TRP A 684 -6.52 19.94 3.90
C TRP A 684 -6.87 18.51 4.37
N GLY A 685 -8.15 18.19 4.49
CA GLY A 685 -8.59 16.86 4.95
C GLY A 685 -8.24 15.74 3.99
N ILE A 686 -8.34 15.99 2.67
CA ILE A 686 -7.97 14.99 1.65
C ILE A 686 -6.46 14.80 1.62
N GLU A 687 -5.68 15.88 1.67
CA GLU A 687 -4.21 15.80 1.72
C GLU A 687 -3.73 15.06 2.98
N LEU A 688 -4.34 15.35 4.14
CA LEU A 688 -4.02 14.67 5.40
C LEU A 688 -4.28 13.16 5.32
N ARG A 689 -5.46 12.75 4.82
CA ARG A 689 -5.82 11.33 4.61
C ARG A 689 -4.94 10.69 3.54
N GLY A 690 -4.63 11.41 2.46
CA GLY A 690 -3.77 10.95 1.39
C GLY A 690 -2.34 10.66 1.85
N VAL A 691 -1.74 11.59 2.59
CA VAL A 691 -0.39 11.43 3.17
C VAL A 691 -0.36 10.25 4.14
N GLY A 692 -1.41 10.10 4.96
CA GLY A 692 -1.50 8.98 5.88
C GLY A 692 -1.77 7.63 5.21
N SER A 693 -2.42 7.63 4.06
CA SER A 693 -2.73 6.41 3.30
C SER A 693 -1.49 5.84 2.58
N ARG A 694 -0.79 6.69 1.80
CA ARG A 694 0.41 6.33 1.05
C ARG A 694 1.24 7.58 0.74
N ALA A 695 2.23 7.87 1.57
CA ALA A 695 3.02 9.10 1.48
C ALA A 695 3.74 9.26 0.13
N ASP A 696 4.29 8.17 -0.43
CA ASP A 696 4.99 8.20 -1.72
C ASP A 696 4.04 8.51 -2.88
N ALA A 697 2.84 7.91 -2.90
CA ALA A 697 1.83 8.22 -3.90
C ALA A 697 1.35 9.68 -3.77
N ALA A 698 1.16 10.16 -2.53
CA ALA A 698 0.81 11.55 -2.25
C ALA A 698 1.87 12.53 -2.79
N ALA A 699 3.16 12.23 -2.58
CA ALA A 699 4.26 13.02 -3.13
C ALA A 699 4.25 13.04 -4.66
N ARG A 700 4.03 11.88 -5.32
CA ARG A 700 3.91 11.77 -6.78
C ARG A 700 2.72 12.56 -7.35
N LEU A 701 1.69 12.77 -6.54
CA LEU A 701 0.53 13.62 -6.88
C LEU A 701 0.75 15.11 -6.59
N GLY A 702 1.97 15.51 -6.15
CA GLY A 702 2.33 16.91 -5.87
C GLY A 702 1.94 17.38 -4.47
N ILE A 703 1.51 16.49 -3.56
CA ILE A 703 1.24 16.84 -2.17
C ILE A 703 2.56 17.00 -1.42
N ARG A 704 2.76 18.13 -0.76
CA ARG A 704 3.95 18.40 0.05
C ARG A 704 3.86 17.68 1.40
N VAL A 705 4.20 16.38 1.43
CA VAL A 705 4.07 15.47 2.58
C VAL A 705 4.64 16.08 3.86
N GLY A 706 5.84 16.67 3.80
CA GLY A 706 6.48 17.30 4.96
C GLY A 706 5.65 18.44 5.56
N ARG A 707 5.04 19.29 4.71
CA ARG A 707 4.17 20.39 5.19
C ARG A 707 2.91 19.86 5.87
N VAL A 708 2.26 18.87 5.29
CA VAL A 708 1.03 18.28 5.84
C VAL A 708 1.33 17.68 7.21
N ARG A 709 2.41 16.91 7.36
CA ARG A 709 2.84 16.35 8.65
C ARG A 709 3.22 17.42 9.65
N PHE A 710 3.98 18.45 9.26
CA PHE A 710 4.35 19.55 10.13
C PHE A 710 3.12 20.23 10.72
N PHE A 711 2.18 20.63 9.87
CA PHE A 711 0.97 21.30 10.33
C PHE A 711 0.03 20.39 11.12
N SER A 712 0.11 19.05 10.97
CA SER A 712 -0.66 18.14 11.82
C SER A 712 -0.21 18.21 13.29
N TYR A 713 1.11 18.33 13.57
CA TYR A 713 1.61 18.53 14.94
C TYR A 713 1.26 19.90 15.50
N VAL A 714 1.37 20.95 14.71
CA VAL A 714 0.97 22.30 15.13
C VAL A 714 -0.53 22.35 15.46
N SER A 715 -1.36 21.76 14.61
CA SER A 715 -2.81 21.67 14.84
C SER A 715 -3.15 20.83 16.08
N CYS A 716 -2.42 19.75 16.31
CA CYS A 716 -2.56 18.91 17.50
C CYS A 716 -2.33 19.74 18.77
N SER A 717 -1.18 20.39 18.88
CA SER A 717 -0.84 21.20 20.04
C SER A 717 -1.79 22.38 20.24
N LEU A 718 -2.28 22.99 19.16
CA LEU A 718 -3.32 24.05 19.22
C LEU A 718 -4.66 23.53 19.76
N LEU A 719 -5.05 22.29 19.41
CA LEU A 719 -6.27 21.67 19.93
C LEU A 719 -6.15 21.26 21.42
N VAL A 720 -4.94 21.10 21.94
CA VAL A 720 -4.71 20.88 23.36
C VAL A 720 -4.93 22.16 24.19
N LEU A 721 -4.79 23.34 23.58
CA LEU A 721 -4.97 24.62 24.30
C LEU A 721 -6.34 24.75 24.98
N PRO A 722 -7.48 24.59 24.28
CA PRO A 722 -8.80 24.64 24.95
C PRO A 722 -8.99 23.54 25.99
N ALA A 723 -8.39 22.36 25.83
CA ALA A 723 -8.40 21.33 26.87
C ALA A 723 -7.69 21.81 28.14
N GLY A 724 -6.53 22.49 28.00
CA GLY A 724 -5.80 23.13 29.09
C GLY A 724 -6.62 24.22 29.79
N VAL A 725 -7.33 25.07 29.00
CA VAL A 725 -8.24 26.11 29.54
C VAL A 725 -9.39 25.50 30.34
N ILE A 726 -9.98 24.41 29.86
CA ILE A 726 -11.04 23.73 30.62
C ILE A 726 -10.47 23.09 31.87
N MET A 727 -9.32 22.45 31.78
CA MET A 727 -8.70 21.80 32.94
C MET A 727 -8.28 22.80 34.02
N MET A 728 -7.71 23.96 33.66
CA MET A 728 -7.39 24.98 34.66
C MET A 728 -8.64 25.51 35.38
N ALA A 729 -9.79 25.59 34.67
CA ALA A 729 -11.05 25.98 35.23
C ALA A 729 -11.65 24.87 36.15
N GLN A 730 -11.31 23.58 35.91
CA GLN A 730 -11.72 22.47 36.76
C GLN A 730 -10.92 22.39 38.05
N ILE A 731 -9.63 22.66 38.00
CA ILE A 731 -8.71 22.47 39.14
C ILE A 731 -8.59 23.73 39.99
N GLY A 732 -8.61 24.92 39.36
CA GLY A 732 -8.50 26.21 40.03
C GLY A 732 -7.12 26.55 40.60
N ILE A 733 -6.17 25.63 40.51
CA ILE A 733 -4.78 25.79 40.98
C ILE A 733 -3.80 25.27 39.89
N GLY A 734 -2.54 25.64 39.99
CA GLY A 734 -1.47 25.16 39.14
C GLY A 734 -1.01 23.76 39.54
N ASP A 735 -1.60 22.72 38.96
CA ASP A 735 -1.16 21.34 39.09
C ASP A 735 -1.20 20.65 37.69
N GLY A 736 -0.06 20.26 37.19
CA GLY A 736 0.05 19.58 35.90
C GLY A 736 -0.14 18.06 35.95
N ARG A 737 -0.15 17.45 37.15
CA ARG A 737 -0.15 15.99 37.30
C ARG A 737 -1.42 15.30 36.76
N PRO A 738 -2.64 15.85 37.00
CA PRO A 738 -3.87 15.23 36.51
C PRO A 738 -3.92 15.11 34.97
N SER A 739 -3.18 15.96 34.24
CA SER A 739 -3.18 15.94 32.77
C SER A 739 -2.49 14.72 32.16
N LEU A 740 -1.64 14.01 32.89
CA LEU A 740 -0.85 12.90 32.37
C LEU A 740 -1.75 11.73 31.89
N SER A 741 -2.86 11.50 32.56
CA SER A 741 -3.84 10.47 32.18
C SER A 741 -4.46 10.70 30.80
N TYR A 742 -4.53 11.96 30.36
CA TYR A 742 -5.10 12.33 29.06
C TYR A 742 -4.25 11.87 27.88
N THR A 743 -2.93 11.64 28.04
CA THR A 743 -2.09 11.07 26.98
C THR A 743 -2.59 9.71 26.55
N LEU A 744 -2.75 8.78 27.51
CA LEU A 744 -3.25 7.44 27.19
C LEU A 744 -4.73 7.45 26.81
N ALA A 745 -5.54 8.27 27.48
CA ALA A 745 -6.96 8.41 27.18
C ALA A 745 -7.18 8.92 25.73
N SER A 746 -6.34 9.83 25.22
CA SER A 746 -6.44 10.32 23.85
C SER A 746 -6.17 9.20 22.82
N VAL A 747 -5.15 8.37 23.06
CA VAL A 747 -4.86 7.20 22.22
C VAL A 747 -6.01 6.20 22.27
N THR A 748 -6.53 5.91 23.47
CA THR A 748 -7.69 5.04 23.66
C THR A 748 -8.89 5.52 22.85
N VAL A 749 -9.22 6.79 22.92
CA VAL A 749 -10.34 7.40 22.18
C VAL A 749 -10.14 7.25 20.66
N VAL A 750 -8.94 7.49 20.14
CA VAL A 750 -8.65 7.39 18.71
C VAL A 750 -8.71 5.94 18.22
N VAL A 751 -8.19 4.99 19.00
CA VAL A 751 -8.26 3.55 18.66
C VAL A 751 -9.70 3.05 18.68
N LEU A 752 -10.47 3.40 19.72
CA LEU A 752 -11.90 3.07 19.82
C LEU A 752 -12.70 3.68 18.67
N ALA A 753 -12.37 4.91 18.25
CA ALA A 753 -13.00 5.57 17.10
C ALA A 753 -12.76 4.84 15.76
N GLY A 754 -11.96 3.78 15.76
CA GLY A 754 -11.65 2.98 14.56
C GLY A 754 -10.64 3.65 13.61
N ALA A 755 -9.85 4.59 14.10
CA ALA A 755 -8.78 5.17 13.32
C ALA A 755 -7.68 4.14 13.03
N SER A 756 -7.10 4.21 11.84
CA SER A 756 -5.93 3.41 11.51
C SER A 756 -4.70 3.99 12.19
N ILE A 757 -4.03 3.21 13.02
CA ILE A 757 -2.75 3.61 13.64
C ILE A 757 -1.64 3.85 12.62
N PHE A 758 -1.80 3.35 11.38
CA PHE A 758 -0.88 3.57 10.26
C PHE A 758 -1.23 4.83 9.44
N GLY A 759 -2.33 5.51 9.79
CA GLY A 759 -2.81 6.72 9.10
C GLY A 759 -3.89 6.48 8.06
N GLY A 760 -4.29 7.55 7.38
CA GLY A 760 -5.20 7.57 6.24
C GLY A 760 -6.69 7.42 6.55
N ARG A 761 -7.05 6.76 7.64
CA ARG A 761 -8.44 6.43 8.01
C ARG A 761 -8.80 6.88 9.42
N GLY A 762 -9.99 7.43 9.56
CA GLY A 762 -10.55 7.84 10.84
C GLY A 762 -11.73 8.81 10.67
N SER A 763 -12.38 9.14 11.80
CA SER A 763 -13.51 10.07 11.86
C SER A 763 -13.51 10.81 13.18
N PHE A 764 -13.75 12.11 13.15
CA PHE A 764 -13.92 12.90 14.38
C PHE A 764 -15.27 12.61 15.05
N ILE A 765 -16.28 12.16 14.29
CA ILE A 765 -17.54 11.65 14.88
C ILE A 765 -17.28 10.35 15.65
N GLY A 766 -16.34 9.51 15.16
CA GLY A 766 -15.86 8.35 15.92
C GLY A 766 -15.19 8.75 17.23
N VAL A 767 -14.33 9.79 17.19
CA VAL A 767 -13.69 10.37 18.39
C VAL A 767 -14.73 10.89 19.38
N LEU A 768 -15.78 11.57 18.89
CA LEU A 768 -16.89 12.02 19.71
C LEU A 768 -17.54 10.86 20.46
N ALA A 769 -17.99 9.84 19.76
CA ALA A 769 -18.65 8.68 20.36
C ALA A 769 -17.72 7.93 21.34
N ALA A 770 -16.44 7.78 20.99
CA ALA A 770 -15.44 7.13 21.83
C ALA A 770 -15.17 7.93 23.13
N ALA A 771 -15.00 9.25 23.03
CA ALA A 771 -14.76 10.10 24.21
C ALA A 771 -15.96 10.08 25.19
N PHE A 772 -17.18 10.12 24.65
CA PHE A 772 -18.37 9.96 25.48
C PHE A 772 -18.41 8.60 26.16
N LEU A 773 -18.11 7.52 25.47
CA LEU A 773 -18.10 6.17 26.06
C LEU A 773 -17.02 6.04 27.13
N VAL A 774 -15.79 6.50 26.85
CA VAL A 774 -14.69 6.44 27.84
C VAL A 774 -15.04 7.25 29.09
N GLN A 775 -15.59 8.45 28.94
CA GLN A 775 -15.98 9.30 30.08
C GLN A 775 -17.15 8.70 30.82
N GLN A 776 -18.11 8.07 30.13
CA GLN A 776 -19.20 7.36 30.75
C GLN A 776 -18.72 6.20 31.65
N VAL A 777 -17.78 5.39 31.13
CA VAL A 777 -17.19 4.28 31.87
C VAL A 777 -16.54 4.75 33.18
N LEU A 778 -15.82 5.89 33.12
CA LEU A 778 -15.26 6.51 34.33
C LEU A 778 -16.34 7.01 35.29
N ASN A 779 -17.42 7.58 34.77
CA ASN A 779 -18.53 8.13 35.52
C ASN A 779 -19.41 7.05 36.17
N VAL A 780 -19.55 5.88 35.57
CA VAL A 780 -20.42 4.78 36.01
C VAL A 780 -19.88 4.08 37.26
N SER A 781 -18.57 4.01 37.45
CA SER A 781 -17.92 3.25 38.51
C SER A 781 -18.47 3.56 39.93
N PRO A 782 -18.66 4.84 40.35
CA PRO A 782 -19.25 5.17 41.64
C PRO A 782 -20.74 4.74 41.80
N PHE A 783 -21.53 4.81 40.71
CA PHE A 783 -22.94 4.46 40.73
C PHE A 783 -23.19 2.96 40.88
N LEU A 784 -22.22 2.15 40.50
CA LEU A 784 -22.26 0.70 40.65
C LEU A 784 -21.51 0.21 41.92
N GLY A 785 -21.02 1.12 42.77
CA GLY A 785 -20.25 0.77 43.96
C GLY A 785 -18.91 0.11 43.68
N LEU A 786 -18.34 0.33 42.47
CA LEU A 786 -17.06 -0.25 42.07
C LEU A 786 -15.91 0.53 42.69
N SER A 787 -14.82 -0.16 43.06
CA SER A 787 -13.60 0.48 43.54
C SER A 787 -12.94 1.35 42.48
N GLN A 788 -12.13 2.32 42.91
CA GLN A 788 -11.40 3.20 42.01
C GLN A 788 -10.48 2.44 41.00
N ALA A 789 -10.04 1.23 41.33
CA ALA A 789 -9.27 0.38 40.45
C ALA A 789 -10.01 0.09 39.12
N TRP A 790 -11.31 0.00 39.11
CA TRP A 790 -12.11 -0.23 37.92
C TRP A 790 -12.08 0.93 36.93
N SER A 791 -11.82 2.15 37.39
CA SER A 791 -11.61 3.30 36.50
C SER A 791 -10.38 3.16 35.60
N TYR A 792 -9.43 2.31 35.96
CA TYR A 792 -8.27 1.97 35.14
C TYR A 792 -8.48 0.67 34.32
N TRP A 793 -9.10 -0.34 34.94
CA TRP A 793 -9.34 -1.63 34.30
C TRP A 793 -10.31 -1.56 33.13
N LEU A 794 -11.44 -0.88 33.29
CA LEU A 794 -12.50 -0.84 32.29
C LEU A 794 -12.05 -0.18 30.99
N PRO A 795 -11.42 1.01 30.96
CA PRO A 795 -10.90 1.60 29.72
C PRO A 795 -9.86 0.71 29.04
N GLY A 796 -8.97 0.04 29.82
CA GLY A 796 -7.97 -0.88 29.29
C GLY A 796 -8.59 -2.09 28.61
N LEU A 797 -9.55 -2.74 29.25
CA LEU A 797 -10.27 -3.90 28.71
C LEU A 797 -11.07 -3.54 27.45
N ILE A 798 -11.76 -2.40 27.46
CA ILE A 798 -12.52 -1.91 26.30
C ILE A 798 -11.58 -1.62 25.12
N THR A 799 -10.44 -1.01 25.38
CA THR A 799 -9.44 -0.72 24.35
C THR A 799 -8.90 -2.00 23.75
N LEU A 800 -8.55 -2.98 24.60
CA LEU A 800 -8.08 -4.29 24.14
C LEU A 800 -9.16 -5.02 23.32
N ALA A 801 -10.39 -5.05 23.82
CA ALA A 801 -11.50 -5.69 23.10
C ALA A 801 -11.76 -5.03 21.74
N ALA A 802 -11.72 -3.69 21.67
CA ALA A 802 -11.87 -2.97 20.41
C ALA A 802 -10.72 -3.24 19.44
N ALA A 803 -9.47 -3.27 19.92
CA ALA A 803 -8.29 -3.60 19.09
C ALA A 803 -8.37 -5.03 18.54
N VAL A 804 -8.76 -6.01 19.36
CA VAL A 804 -8.97 -7.41 18.97
C VAL A 804 -10.10 -7.52 17.93
N LEU A 805 -11.24 -6.88 18.21
CA LEU A 805 -12.39 -6.89 17.28
C LEU A 805 -12.00 -6.26 15.92
N TYR A 806 -11.27 -5.15 15.94
CA TYR A 806 -10.79 -4.50 14.73
C TYR A 806 -9.81 -5.41 13.95
N ALA A 807 -8.90 -6.09 14.64
CA ALA A 807 -7.97 -7.04 14.04
C ALA A 807 -8.71 -8.24 13.41
N LEU A 808 -9.70 -8.79 14.08
CA LEU A 808 -10.54 -9.89 13.60
C LEU A 808 -11.35 -9.49 12.36
N LEU A 809 -11.96 -8.31 12.35
CA LEU A 809 -12.70 -7.80 11.19
C LEU A 809 -11.80 -7.57 9.98
N ARG A 810 -10.55 -7.19 10.19
CA ARG A 810 -9.53 -7.08 9.12
C ARG A 810 -9.04 -8.44 8.63
N SER A 811 -8.79 -9.39 9.51
CA SER A 811 -8.30 -10.72 9.16
C SER A 811 -9.34 -11.54 8.38
N THR A 812 -10.62 -11.45 8.78
CA THR A 812 -11.74 -12.05 8.03
C THR A 812 -11.95 -11.37 6.68
N GLY A 813 -11.62 -10.09 6.55
CA GLY A 813 -11.59 -9.37 5.26
C GLY A 813 -10.48 -9.87 4.33
N ARG A 814 -9.31 -10.21 4.86
CA ARG A 814 -8.20 -10.81 4.11
C ARG A 814 -8.48 -12.28 3.73
N ARG A 815 -8.95 -13.08 4.67
CA ARG A 815 -9.33 -14.49 4.41
C ARG A 815 -10.48 -14.61 3.43
N ARG A 816 -11.49 -13.72 3.49
CA ARG A 816 -12.61 -13.71 2.55
C ARG A 816 -12.27 -13.07 1.20
N ARG A 817 -11.23 -12.24 1.07
CA ARG A 817 -10.68 -11.83 -0.23
C ARG A 817 -9.98 -12.99 -0.95
N ALA A 818 -9.40 -13.92 -0.22
CA ALA A 818 -8.97 -15.20 -0.77
C ALA A 818 -10.17 -16.11 -1.11
N ALA A 819 -11.26 -16.05 -0.33
CA ALA A 819 -12.44 -16.91 -0.48
C ALA A 819 -13.61 -16.30 -1.29
N SER A 820 -13.60 -15.01 -1.64
CA SER A 820 -14.64 -14.36 -2.46
C SER A 820 -14.29 -14.28 -3.96
N ARG A 821 -13.38 -15.11 -4.43
CA ARG A 821 -13.41 -15.61 -5.80
C ARG A 821 -14.65 -16.51 -5.91
N PRO A 822 -15.45 -16.40 -6.97
CA PRO A 822 -16.76 -17.02 -7.03
C PRO A 822 -16.67 -18.52 -6.79
N ALA A 823 -17.32 -19.00 -5.72
CA ALA A 823 -17.60 -20.40 -5.57
C ALA A 823 -18.49 -20.85 -6.74
N ALA A 824 -17.97 -21.78 -7.51
CA ALA A 824 -18.76 -22.46 -8.53
C ALA A 824 -19.99 -23.08 -7.88
N ILE A 825 -21.14 -22.85 -8.48
CA ILE A 825 -22.42 -23.40 -8.07
C ILE A 825 -22.34 -24.92 -8.25
N ALA A 826 -22.47 -25.67 -7.16
CA ALA A 826 -22.75 -27.10 -7.22
C ALA A 826 -24.06 -27.30 -7.98
N GLY A 827 -23.97 -27.94 -9.13
CA GLY A 827 -25.10 -28.33 -9.91
C GLY A 827 -25.90 -29.41 -9.16
N SER A 828 -27.19 -29.17 -8.97
CA SER A 828 -28.16 -30.21 -8.59
C SER A 828 -28.38 -31.14 -9.77
N PRO A 829 -28.43 -32.47 -9.57
CA PRO A 829 -28.69 -33.39 -10.66
C PRO A 829 -30.19 -33.47 -10.96
N ALA A 830 -30.56 -33.29 -12.22
CA ALA A 830 -31.74 -33.90 -12.87
C ALA A 830 -31.50 -33.93 -14.37
#